data_6418deaca9bbbba8a836717cb4d9dc32
#
_entry.id   6418deaca9bbbba8a836717cb4d9dc32
#
_cell.length_a   1.000
_cell.length_b   1.000
_cell.length_c   1.000
_cell.angle_alpha   90.00
_cell.angle_beta   90.00
_cell.angle_gamma   90.00
#
_symmetry.space_group_name_H-M   'P 1'
#
loop_
_entity.id
_entity.type
_entity.pdbx_description
1 polymer ?
#
loop_
_entity_poly.entity_id
_entity_poly.type
_entity_poly.pdbx_seq_one_letter_code
_entity_poly.pdbx_strand_id
1 'polypeptide(L)'
;MKPNMGKSRRRLSFENLESRRVLASFVVVNTNDSGAGSMRQAIVNSNQNPGVDSIVFAIADAIKSIQVKTPLPNITDQVIIDATTQPGYAGKPLVELQGSLLATRENGLSIQAGNSVVRGLAINSFPGDGILITGTGNNTIESNYIGTDLTGKLPKPNGGSGVQILESPSNRIGGPAVGNLLSGNHLEGLRIWGTKSLLNSVEGNFIGTDDVGSTALANRLSGVLIASGASGNYVGLGFVDATVSKRNIISGNLDSGIRISNAKDNSIKGNFIGLDSTGVTPLGNQTDGMLVEGNSIGNVIGANADNINDVLEKNWIAGNKDNGIRLFNASNTRIAGNWIGLDIQGEATPNAAHGILIDGKSSNNVVGMEYGLPEAMRNVISGNARSGIEIFDSTGNRVSGNYIGTSPDGLNAVPNLDGIVVSRGGVNNVIGFDINAVGGSNSGNVISGNTRNGVWFVESSYNRVSQNLIGLAANGLVAIPNEHSGILISSGAHDNVIGTDLTEWTGNLHRNVISGNMSQGVAIGGVGADNNRVTGNWIGTDVDGVRAIPNHANGIIIYDLAKKNKIGGTVVEQQNQIAGNQGWGVSIESNSGGTAILGNRIGIADGTLASLGNTAGGIRISQSSNNQIGDGTFQGSNWISNNGPVGIQIIHESSSGNSISNNYIANHSSASIDLGADGPTPNDSLDSDTGPNQLQNYPIVEFAVVSPSRTQVAGKLESTPNSTFQIDLFGQQVGVLGNTFSANISATTNSQGIAYWHYDQSFGIDPRTVFYATARNALGSQSEVSSGKTTEPLIVMEASALTLREGGPSITITLKRPNGDVSQPLMVKLTNSDSSQVTIPSDITIPSGQTSAQFSVTAIDDELFEPPVLVWILAQSTSPGLGSGVTQLTVLDNDSQWHNYAMPFDVDHDNTISPLDVITIINFLNSNQNPNLIEVTAPTPRIYIDVDEDQFVSPLDVIILINYLNKNSNSEGEGILQDLLTESIDGADDWAFLGSEEIEIWKRRQIFATSTVTST
;
A
#
# COMPACT_ATOMS: atom_id res chain seq x y z
N MET A 1 18.76 92.04 -2.83
CA MET A 1 17.28 91.96 -2.78
C MET A 1 16.88 91.07 -1.61
N LYS A 2 16.29 91.57 -0.61
CA LYS A 2 15.80 90.84 0.57
C LYS A 2 14.41 90.29 0.25
N PRO A 3 14.02 89.05 0.58
CA PRO A 3 12.60 88.71 0.64
C PRO A 3 12.04 88.93 2.04
N ASN A 4 10.82 89.31 2.03
CA ASN A 4 9.95 89.70 3.12
C ASN A 4 9.62 88.53 4.02
N MET A 5 9.73 88.72 5.35
CA MET A 5 9.22 87.79 6.36
C MET A 5 7.74 88.11 6.66
N GLY A 6 6.84 87.22 6.21
CA GLY A 6 5.46 87.20 6.61
C GLY A 6 5.30 86.64 8.02
N LYS A 7 4.80 87.42 8.95
CA LYS A 7 4.44 87.03 10.32
C LYS A 7 3.22 86.10 10.27
N SER A 8 3.36 84.82 10.47
CA SER A 8 2.30 83.91 10.76
C SER A 8 1.77 84.15 12.19
N ARG A 9 0.54 84.58 12.31
CA ARG A 9 -0.20 84.57 13.58
C ARG A 9 -0.58 83.10 13.91
N ARG A 10 0.01 82.54 14.93
CA ARG A 10 -0.49 81.31 15.57
C ARG A 10 -1.80 81.59 16.23
N ARG A 11 -2.90 81.03 15.73
CA ARG A 11 -4.16 80.87 16.49
C ARG A 11 -3.87 79.82 17.58
N LEU A 12 -4.00 80.26 18.83
CA LEU A 12 -4.13 79.31 19.94
C LEU A 12 -5.52 78.66 19.81
N SER A 13 -5.58 77.37 19.39
CA SER A 13 -6.76 76.55 19.64
C SER A 13 -6.73 76.15 21.10
N PHE A 14 -7.72 76.53 21.88
CA PHE A 14 -7.95 75.87 23.16
C PHE A 14 -8.32 74.39 22.86
N GLU A 15 -7.47 73.49 23.23
CA GLU A 15 -7.89 72.11 23.37
C GLU A 15 -8.92 72.10 24.51
N ASN A 16 -10.12 71.59 24.25
CA ASN A 16 -11.06 71.21 25.28
C ASN A 16 -10.36 70.28 26.24
N LEU A 17 -10.16 70.69 27.48
CA LEU A 17 -9.71 69.80 28.57
C LEU A 17 -10.70 68.62 28.57
N GLU A 18 -10.26 67.46 28.29
CA GLU A 18 -11.03 66.23 28.52
C GLU A 18 -11.55 66.31 29.96
N SER A 19 -12.89 66.23 30.12
CA SER A 19 -13.50 66.14 31.43
C SER A 19 -12.81 65.08 32.24
N ARG A 20 -12.13 65.43 33.35
CA ARG A 20 -11.58 64.41 34.26
C ARG A 20 -12.73 63.51 34.69
N ARG A 21 -12.75 62.27 34.15
CA ARG A 21 -13.71 61.31 34.63
C ARG A 21 -13.28 60.94 36.05
N VAL A 22 -14.09 61.18 36.99
CA VAL A 22 -13.86 60.84 38.39
C VAL A 22 -14.32 59.42 38.60
N LEU A 23 -13.43 58.57 38.93
CA LEU A 23 -13.71 57.18 39.37
C LEU A 23 -14.62 57.26 40.61
N ALA A 24 -15.90 56.90 40.46
CA ALA A 24 -16.79 56.89 41.63
C ALA A 24 -16.73 55.49 42.27
N SER A 25 -16.85 55.40 43.57
CA SER A 25 -16.92 54.12 44.28
C SER A 25 -18.24 54.01 45.03
N PHE A 26 -19.06 53.01 44.62
CA PHE A 26 -20.36 52.72 45.23
C PHE A 26 -20.25 51.55 46.18
N VAL A 27 -20.51 51.79 47.48
CA VAL A 27 -20.32 50.72 48.49
C VAL A 27 -21.63 49.98 48.72
N VAL A 28 -21.61 48.69 48.57
CA VAL A 28 -22.72 47.78 48.93
C VAL A 28 -22.55 47.43 50.43
N VAL A 29 -23.48 47.86 51.27
CA VAL A 29 -23.39 47.72 52.71
C VAL A 29 -24.47 46.82 53.33
N ASN A 30 -25.44 46.34 52.56
CA ASN A 30 -26.48 45.43 53.03
C ASN A 30 -26.91 44.41 51.93
N THR A 31 -27.69 43.40 52.34
CA THR A 31 -28.18 42.31 51.51
C THR A 31 -29.57 42.58 50.92
N ASN A 32 -30.08 43.80 51.03
CA ASN A 32 -31.42 44.13 50.49
C ASN A 32 -31.44 44.02 48.96
N ASP A 33 -32.58 43.60 48.41
CA ASP A 33 -32.79 43.56 46.92
C ASP A 33 -32.77 45.01 46.31
N SER A 34 -33.23 46.00 47.04
CA SER A 34 -33.30 47.37 46.54
C SER A 34 -33.15 48.43 47.68
N GLY A 35 -32.92 49.68 47.26
CA GLY A 35 -32.74 50.79 48.18
C GLY A 35 -31.34 51.20 48.46
N ALA A 36 -31.12 52.14 49.30
CA ALA A 36 -29.81 52.72 49.61
C ALA A 36 -28.84 51.64 50.17
N GLY A 37 -27.63 51.59 49.60
CA GLY A 37 -26.61 50.65 49.99
C GLY A 37 -26.82 49.22 49.44
N SER A 38 -27.82 48.93 48.62
CA SER A 38 -28.03 47.67 47.93
C SER A 38 -27.16 47.57 46.66
N MET A 39 -26.88 46.35 46.20
CA MET A 39 -26.17 46.09 44.94
C MET A 39 -26.94 46.69 43.74
N ARG A 40 -28.23 46.56 43.67
CA ARG A 40 -29.09 47.15 42.66
C ARG A 40 -28.89 48.66 42.55
N GLN A 41 -28.93 49.38 43.70
CA GLN A 41 -28.73 50.83 43.70
C GLN A 41 -27.33 51.22 43.24
N ALA A 42 -26.32 50.42 43.63
CA ALA A 42 -24.96 50.65 43.17
C ALA A 42 -24.82 50.49 41.65
N ILE A 43 -25.48 49.49 41.01
CA ILE A 43 -25.53 49.32 39.54
C ILE A 43 -26.26 50.52 38.88
N VAL A 44 -27.40 50.93 39.41
CA VAL A 44 -28.11 52.07 38.88
C VAL A 44 -27.27 53.37 38.92
N ASN A 45 -26.58 53.58 40.04
CA ASN A 45 -25.72 54.78 40.23
C ASN A 45 -24.50 54.73 39.26
N SER A 46 -23.88 53.59 39.08
CA SER A 46 -22.77 53.39 38.13
C SER A 46 -23.22 53.61 36.69
N ASN A 47 -24.36 53.07 36.28
CA ASN A 47 -24.91 53.29 34.94
C ASN A 47 -25.26 54.76 34.64
N GLN A 48 -25.45 55.55 35.69
CA GLN A 48 -25.75 57.01 35.58
C GLN A 48 -24.54 57.94 35.65
N ASN A 49 -23.38 57.38 36.04
CA ASN A 49 -22.10 58.04 36.14
C ASN A 49 -21.16 57.70 35.05
N PRO A 50 -21.06 58.41 33.91
CA PRO A 50 -20.27 57.91 32.76
C PRO A 50 -18.78 57.78 33.06
N GLY A 51 -18.25 56.59 32.81
CA GLY A 51 -16.83 56.31 32.99
C GLY A 51 -16.57 55.02 33.80
N VAL A 52 -15.31 54.86 34.21
CA VAL A 52 -14.95 53.70 35.05
C VAL A 52 -15.38 53.92 36.47
N ASP A 53 -16.34 53.16 36.94
CA ASP A 53 -16.77 53.16 38.34
C ASP A 53 -16.37 51.86 39.09
N SER A 54 -16.43 51.89 40.42
CA SER A 54 -16.27 50.70 41.21
C SER A 54 -17.48 50.44 42.13
N ILE A 55 -17.88 49.18 42.20
CA ILE A 55 -18.87 48.68 43.16
C ILE A 55 -18.11 47.78 44.13
N VAL A 56 -17.95 48.24 45.38
CA VAL A 56 -17.20 47.57 46.44
C VAL A 56 -18.14 47.11 47.55
N PHE A 57 -17.73 46.10 48.31
CA PHE A 57 -18.59 45.46 49.33
C PHE A 57 -18.03 45.64 50.72
N ALA A 58 -18.91 46.06 51.64
CA ALA A 58 -18.65 46.17 53.08
C ALA A 58 -19.90 45.79 53.87
N ILE A 59 -20.47 44.63 53.57
CA ILE A 59 -21.71 44.11 54.18
C ILE A 59 -21.40 43.64 55.58
N ALA A 60 -22.09 44.26 56.59
CA ALA A 60 -21.91 43.89 57.98
C ALA A 60 -22.72 42.70 58.45
N ASP A 61 -23.77 42.29 57.65
CA ASP A 61 -24.67 41.19 57.98
C ASP A 61 -23.90 39.88 58.19
N ALA A 62 -24.35 39.00 59.10
CA ALA A 62 -23.70 37.73 59.35
C ALA A 62 -23.82 36.81 58.12
N ILE A 63 -24.95 36.85 57.45
CA ILE A 63 -25.23 36.18 56.19
C ILE A 63 -25.15 37.19 55.07
N LYS A 64 -24.19 37.01 54.15
CA LYS A 64 -23.96 37.94 53.04
C LYS A 64 -24.59 37.43 51.76
N SER A 65 -25.85 36.97 51.83
CA SER A 65 -26.64 36.49 50.68
C SER A 65 -27.61 37.54 50.20
N ILE A 66 -27.42 38.06 49.00
CA ILE A 66 -28.29 39.03 48.35
C ILE A 66 -29.36 38.24 47.56
N GLN A 67 -30.58 38.18 48.09
CA GLN A 67 -31.74 37.51 47.43
C GLN A 67 -32.39 38.45 46.42
N VAL A 68 -32.19 38.21 45.16
CA VAL A 68 -32.76 39.02 44.06
C VAL A 68 -34.23 38.67 43.86
N LYS A 69 -35.14 39.65 43.96
CA LYS A 69 -36.60 39.47 43.82
C LYS A 69 -37.15 39.97 42.49
N THR A 70 -36.44 40.87 41.86
CA THR A 70 -36.72 41.43 40.52
C THR A 70 -35.44 41.46 39.71
N PRO A 71 -35.47 41.40 38.32
CA PRO A 71 -34.25 41.42 37.52
C PRO A 71 -33.35 42.58 37.88
N LEU A 72 -32.03 42.36 38.01
CA LEU A 72 -31.07 43.41 38.21
C LEU A 72 -30.98 44.28 36.95
N PRO A 73 -30.64 45.60 37.06
CA PRO A 73 -30.42 46.42 35.89
C PRO A 73 -29.26 45.90 35.05
N ASN A 74 -29.38 45.96 33.72
CA ASN A 74 -28.24 45.73 32.83
C ASN A 74 -27.11 46.71 33.16
N ILE A 75 -25.89 46.19 33.13
CA ILE A 75 -24.65 46.97 33.27
C ILE A 75 -24.37 47.61 31.91
N THR A 76 -24.66 48.90 31.78
CA THR A 76 -24.59 49.64 30.50
C THR A 76 -23.40 50.59 30.42
N ASP A 77 -22.74 50.89 31.54
CA ASP A 77 -21.48 51.62 31.59
C ASP A 77 -20.37 50.80 32.26
N GLN A 78 -19.12 51.12 31.97
CA GLN A 78 -17.95 50.41 32.46
C GLN A 78 -17.89 50.42 33.99
N VAL A 79 -17.82 49.21 34.61
CA VAL A 79 -17.79 49.07 36.07
C VAL A 79 -16.87 47.95 36.56
N ILE A 80 -16.24 48.15 37.71
CA ILE A 80 -15.51 47.12 38.44
C ILE A 80 -16.39 46.68 39.63
N ILE A 81 -17.01 45.51 39.53
CA ILE A 81 -17.75 44.87 40.64
C ILE A 81 -16.76 44.00 41.41
N ASP A 82 -16.35 44.48 42.57
CA ASP A 82 -15.27 43.88 43.35
C ASP A 82 -15.72 43.42 44.75
N ALA A 83 -16.21 42.20 44.85
CA ALA A 83 -16.59 41.59 46.10
C ALA A 83 -15.38 41.06 46.94
N THR A 84 -14.16 41.11 46.41
CA THR A 84 -12.95 40.80 47.16
C THR A 84 -12.62 41.88 48.19
N THR A 85 -13.24 43.05 48.07
CA THR A 85 -13.16 44.13 49.06
C THR A 85 -13.97 43.85 50.32
N GLN A 86 -14.83 42.83 50.33
CA GLN A 86 -15.60 42.41 51.48
C GLN A 86 -14.66 42.07 52.65
N PRO A 87 -14.80 42.77 53.84
CA PRO A 87 -13.97 42.41 55.01
C PRO A 87 -14.01 40.90 55.29
N GLY A 88 -12.80 40.34 55.50
CA GLY A 88 -12.61 38.90 55.73
C GLY A 88 -12.43 38.05 54.49
N TYR A 89 -12.43 38.64 53.29
CA TYR A 89 -12.10 37.88 52.05
C TYR A 89 -10.69 37.27 52.15
N ALA A 90 -10.60 35.98 51.88
CA ALA A 90 -9.37 35.22 51.93
C ALA A 90 -9.21 34.29 50.75
N GLY A 91 -9.51 34.77 49.53
CA GLY A 91 -9.40 33.99 48.29
C GLY A 91 -10.65 33.21 47.90
N LYS A 92 -11.72 33.20 48.71
CA LYS A 92 -13.01 32.59 48.43
C LYS A 92 -14.15 33.62 48.55
N PRO A 93 -15.18 33.56 47.71
CA PRO A 93 -16.35 34.45 47.78
C PRO A 93 -16.99 34.44 49.19
N LEU A 94 -17.30 35.60 49.70
CA LEU A 94 -18.06 35.80 50.95
C LEU A 94 -19.44 36.35 50.68
N VAL A 95 -19.67 36.91 49.47
CA VAL A 95 -20.94 37.52 49.05
C VAL A 95 -21.61 36.64 48.05
N GLU A 96 -22.84 36.18 48.37
CA GLU A 96 -23.71 35.38 47.50
C GLU A 96 -24.75 36.25 46.82
N LEU A 97 -24.90 36.14 45.51
CA LEU A 97 -25.97 36.72 44.72
C LEU A 97 -26.88 35.60 44.29
N GLN A 98 -28.10 35.51 44.79
CA GLN A 98 -29.01 34.40 44.65
C GLN A 98 -30.30 34.84 43.96
N GLY A 99 -30.68 34.06 42.89
CA GLY A 99 -31.84 34.34 42.04
C GLY A 99 -33.09 33.48 42.29
N SER A 100 -33.14 32.67 43.38
CA SER A 100 -34.19 31.68 43.60
C SER A 100 -35.61 32.24 43.74
N LEU A 101 -35.76 33.54 43.94
CA LEU A 101 -37.07 34.21 44.06
C LEU A 101 -37.56 34.80 42.71
N LEU A 102 -36.77 34.73 41.64
CA LEU A 102 -37.17 35.16 40.30
C LEU A 102 -38.06 34.13 39.64
N ALA A 103 -39.13 34.58 38.99
CA ALA A 103 -40.13 33.69 38.39
C ALA A 103 -39.89 33.40 36.90
N THR A 104 -39.04 34.17 36.24
CA THR A 104 -38.83 34.15 34.81
C THR A 104 -37.34 33.95 34.50
N ARG A 105 -37.01 33.65 33.22
CA ARG A 105 -35.67 33.32 32.69
C ARG A 105 -34.69 34.52 32.77
N GLU A 106 -34.44 34.99 33.97
CA GLU A 106 -33.61 36.18 34.25
C GLU A 106 -32.20 35.76 34.67
N ASN A 107 -31.20 36.51 34.20
CA ASN A 107 -29.79 36.27 34.50
C ASN A 107 -29.35 36.91 35.83
N GLY A 108 -28.25 36.43 36.40
CA GLY A 108 -27.66 37.01 37.59
C GLY A 108 -27.11 38.41 37.31
N LEU A 109 -26.20 38.53 36.40
CA LEU A 109 -25.69 39.81 35.88
C LEU A 109 -25.77 39.82 34.38
N SER A 110 -26.24 40.93 33.80
CA SER A 110 -26.24 41.16 32.35
C SER A 110 -25.34 42.34 32.02
N ILE A 111 -24.19 42.07 31.36
CA ILE A 111 -23.15 43.04 31.03
C ILE A 111 -23.26 43.40 29.55
N GLN A 112 -23.63 44.63 29.25
CA GLN A 112 -23.69 45.21 27.90
C GLN A 112 -22.53 46.20 27.64
N ALA A 113 -21.95 46.72 28.70
CA ALA A 113 -20.77 47.57 28.64
C ALA A 113 -19.52 46.77 28.32
N GLY A 114 -18.53 47.42 27.75
CA GLY A 114 -17.17 46.88 27.62
C GLY A 114 -16.29 47.26 28.81
N ASN A 115 -15.13 46.58 28.90
CA ASN A 115 -14.07 46.85 29.86
C ASN A 115 -14.49 46.73 31.36
N SER A 116 -15.58 46.03 31.63
CA SER A 116 -16.06 45.80 33.00
C SER A 116 -15.35 44.58 33.66
N VAL A 117 -15.28 44.61 35.00
CA VAL A 117 -14.70 43.53 35.79
C VAL A 117 -15.73 43.03 36.80
N VAL A 118 -15.89 41.73 36.95
CA VAL A 118 -16.68 41.10 38.02
C VAL A 118 -15.82 40.07 38.75
N ARG A 119 -15.66 40.23 40.05
CA ARG A 119 -14.86 39.31 40.86
C ARG A 119 -15.33 39.13 42.29
N GLY A 120 -15.08 37.93 42.85
CA GLY A 120 -15.29 37.62 44.25
C GLY A 120 -16.72 37.32 44.67
N LEU A 121 -17.66 37.09 43.74
CA LEU A 121 -19.05 36.73 44.02
C LEU A 121 -19.32 35.23 43.89
N ALA A 122 -20.24 34.71 44.74
CA ALA A 122 -20.97 33.49 44.42
C ALA A 122 -22.29 33.82 43.75
N ILE A 123 -22.52 33.35 42.52
CA ILE A 123 -23.70 33.68 41.68
C ILE A 123 -24.45 32.38 41.36
N ASN A 124 -25.66 32.25 41.92
CA ASN A 124 -26.36 30.97 41.82
C ASN A 124 -27.91 31.12 41.83
N SER A 125 -28.56 29.98 41.52
CA SER A 125 -30.03 29.84 41.58
C SER A 125 -30.82 30.81 40.71
N PHE A 126 -30.20 31.43 39.70
CA PHE A 126 -30.91 32.26 38.72
C PHE A 126 -31.63 31.40 37.69
N PRO A 127 -32.87 31.76 37.26
CA PRO A 127 -33.60 31.01 36.23
C PRO A 127 -32.94 31.06 34.84
N GLY A 128 -32.12 32.07 34.56
CA GLY A 128 -31.29 32.23 33.36
C GLY A 128 -29.81 31.89 33.60
N ASP A 129 -28.92 32.58 32.93
CA ASP A 129 -27.47 32.45 33.08
C ASP A 129 -26.98 33.10 34.39
N GLY A 130 -25.90 32.61 34.95
CA GLY A 130 -25.24 33.27 36.06
C GLY A 130 -24.76 34.67 35.66
N ILE A 131 -24.01 34.76 34.57
CA ILE A 131 -23.58 36.04 33.96
C ILE A 131 -23.81 35.96 32.44
N LEU A 132 -24.54 36.95 31.90
CA LEU A 132 -24.67 37.17 30.46
C LEU A 132 -23.82 38.34 30.03
N ILE A 133 -22.92 38.17 29.08
CA ILE A 133 -22.10 39.21 28.46
C ILE A 133 -22.55 39.42 27.01
N THR A 134 -22.89 40.68 26.67
CA THR A 134 -23.24 41.09 25.32
C THR A 134 -22.58 42.46 24.98
N GLY A 135 -22.57 42.84 23.71
CA GLY A 135 -22.13 44.17 23.30
C GLY A 135 -20.61 44.31 23.09
N THR A 136 -19.99 45.35 23.61
CA THR A 136 -18.66 45.85 23.20
C THR A 136 -17.50 44.95 23.64
N GLY A 137 -17.67 44.11 24.66
CA GLY A 137 -16.66 43.16 25.09
C GLY A 137 -15.51 43.73 25.93
N ASN A 138 -14.37 43.00 25.93
CA ASN A 138 -13.18 43.30 26.76
C ASN A 138 -13.49 43.29 28.28
N ASN A 139 -14.45 42.49 28.72
CA ASN A 139 -14.81 42.28 30.12
C ASN A 139 -13.93 41.21 30.77
N THR A 140 -13.75 41.30 32.09
CA THR A 140 -13.02 40.34 32.89
C THR A 140 -13.93 39.74 33.97
N ILE A 141 -14.07 38.41 33.99
CA ILE A 141 -14.80 37.64 34.99
C ILE A 141 -13.82 36.71 35.69
N GLU A 142 -13.50 37.00 36.96
CA GLU A 142 -12.46 36.24 37.67
C GLU A 142 -12.81 36.06 39.15
N SER A 143 -12.32 34.98 39.78
CA SER A 143 -12.49 34.73 41.23
C SER A 143 -13.94 34.55 41.69
N ASN A 144 -14.84 34.14 40.79
CA ASN A 144 -16.27 33.97 41.11
C ASN A 144 -16.59 32.47 41.23
N TYR A 145 -17.57 32.15 42.05
CA TYR A 145 -18.21 30.84 42.12
C TYR A 145 -19.58 30.95 41.44
N ILE A 146 -19.80 30.22 40.34
CA ILE A 146 -21.01 30.38 39.51
C ILE A 146 -21.69 29.02 39.33
N GLY A 147 -22.91 28.91 39.95
CA GLY A 147 -23.68 27.68 40.02
C GLY A 147 -23.45 26.81 41.26
N THR A 148 -22.67 27.32 42.22
CA THR A 148 -22.40 26.66 43.51
C THR A 148 -22.73 27.53 44.71
N ASP A 149 -22.70 26.94 45.89
CA ASP A 149 -22.72 27.68 47.17
C ASP A 149 -21.38 28.38 47.46
N LEU A 150 -21.33 29.14 48.55
CA LEU A 150 -20.11 29.85 49.02
C LEU A 150 -18.92 28.92 49.35
N THR A 151 -19.19 27.64 49.60
CA THR A 151 -18.11 26.68 49.91
C THR A 151 -17.49 26.14 48.63
N GLY A 152 -18.17 26.28 47.47
CA GLY A 152 -17.79 25.71 46.21
C GLY A 152 -17.86 24.17 46.15
N LYS A 153 -18.64 23.57 47.11
CA LYS A 153 -18.76 22.08 47.22
C LYS A 153 -20.17 21.58 46.98
N LEU A 154 -21.17 22.42 46.99
CA LEU A 154 -22.54 22.01 46.76
C LEU A 154 -23.10 22.75 45.54
N PRO A 155 -23.82 22.05 44.63
CA PRO A 155 -24.43 22.66 43.50
C PRO A 155 -25.61 23.51 43.91
N LYS A 156 -25.69 24.73 43.38
CA LYS A 156 -26.82 25.63 43.41
C LYS A 156 -27.01 26.18 41.99
N PRO A 157 -27.65 25.37 41.11
CA PRO A 157 -27.64 25.60 39.68
C PRO A 157 -28.26 26.93 39.28
N ASN A 158 -27.65 27.64 38.34
CA ASN A 158 -28.31 28.55 37.45
C ASN A 158 -29.05 27.75 36.37
N GLY A 159 -30.21 28.22 35.92
CA GLY A 159 -31.07 27.56 34.94
C GLY A 159 -30.52 27.58 33.54
N GLY A 160 -29.61 28.54 33.26
CA GLY A 160 -28.83 28.63 32.05
C GLY A 160 -27.38 28.15 32.22
N SER A 161 -26.49 28.74 31.47
CA SER A 161 -25.04 28.54 31.59
C SER A 161 -24.47 29.32 32.79
N GLY A 162 -23.34 28.87 33.33
CA GLY A 162 -22.66 29.68 34.37
C GLY A 162 -22.30 31.04 33.84
N VAL A 163 -21.60 31.16 32.74
CA VAL A 163 -21.33 32.37 31.98
C VAL A 163 -21.72 32.18 30.53
N GLN A 164 -22.46 33.09 29.95
CA GLN A 164 -22.73 33.19 28.52
C GLN A 164 -22.11 34.44 27.91
N ILE A 165 -21.27 34.25 26.88
CA ILE A 165 -20.79 35.32 25.99
C ILE A 165 -21.61 35.25 24.72
N LEU A 166 -22.41 36.27 24.41
CA LEU A 166 -23.28 36.32 23.26
C LEU A 166 -22.96 37.52 22.38
N GLU A 167 -22.43 37.28 21.16
CA GLU A 167 -22.07 38.33 20.19
C GLU A 167 -21.16 39.43 20.82
N SER A 168 -20.13 39.02 21.61
CA SER A 168 -19.26 39.90 22.36
C SER A 168 -17.80 39.46 22.27
N PRO A 169 -16.87 40.32 21.82
CA PRO A 169 -15.48 39.98 21.61
C PRO A 169 -14.57 40.25 22.82
N SER A 170 -13.39 39.63 22.82
CA SER A 170 -12.24 39.97 23.67
C SER A 170 -12.48 39.88 25.19
N ASN A 171 -13.45 39.12 25.65
CA ASN A 171 -13.70 38.94 27.07
C ASN A 171 -12.71 37.94 27.66
N ARG A 172 -12.34 38.11 28.91
CA ARG A 172 -11.49 37.19 29.69
C ARG A 172 -12.30 36.55 30.81
N ILE A 173 -12.37 35.22 30.77
CA ILE A 173 -13.04 34.41 31.81
C ILE A 173 -11.97 33.70 32.60
N GLY A 174 -11.75 34.12 33.84
CA GLY A 174 -10.66 33.68 34.70
C GLY A 174 -9.40 34.53 34.58
N GLY A 175 -8.27 34.04 35.10
CA GLY A 175 -7.00 34.76 35.08
C GLY A 175 -5.85 33.91 35.61
N PRO A 176 -4.62 34.44 35.49
CA PRO A 176 -3.42 33.66 35.80
C PRO A 176 -3.23 33.33 37.28
N ALA A 177 -3.81 34.10 38.18
CA ALA A 177 -3.65 33.91 39.59
C ALA A 177 -4.91 33.36 40.27
N VAL A 178 -6.12 33.69 39.78
CA VAL A 178 -7.38 33.27 40.42
C VAL A 178 -8.46 33.12 39.33
N GLY A 179 -8.79 31.87 39.05
CA GLY A 179 -9.87 31.52 38.10
C GLY A 179 -11.25 31.61 38.76
N ASN A 180 -12.27 31.26 37.95
CA ASN A 180 -13.62 31.07 38.45
C ASN A 180 -13.87 29.58 38.75
N LEU A 181 -14.85 29.29 39.56
CA LEU A 181 -15.52 28.02 39.69
C LEU A 181 -16.83 28.09 38.85
N LEU A 182 -16.89 27.38 37.74
CA LEU A 182 -18.05 27.33 36.83
C LEU A 182 -18.66 25.93 36.88
N SER A 183 -19.47 25.63 37.89
CA SER A 183 -19.88 24.26 38.19
C SER A 183 -21.33 24.20 38.67
N GLY A 184 -21.97 23.09 38.48
CA GLY A 184 -23.33 22.82 38.95
C GLY A 184 -24.43 23.49 38.16
N ASN A 185 -24.20 24.13 37.02
CA ASN A 185 -25.22 24.84 36.23
C ASN A 185 -26.08 23.85 35.41
N HIS A 186 -27.32 24.27 35.06
CA HIS A 186 -28.23 23.44 34.28
C HIS A 186 -27.91 23.35 32.80
N LEU A 187 -27.10 24.25 32.26
CA LEU A 187 -26.55 24.13 30.91
C LEU A 187 -25.02 23.99 31.01
N GLU A 188 -24.26 24.74 30.21
CA GLU A 188 -22.81 24.72 30.19
C GLU A 188 -22.19 25.46 31.38
N GLY A 189 -20.95 25.13 31.72
CA GLY A 189 -20.19 26.01 32.64
C GLY A 189 -19.92 27.35 32.00
N LEU A 190 -19.48 27.36 30.74
CA LEU A 190 -19.24 28.53 29.91
C LEU A 190 -19.76 28.31 28.50
N ARG A 191 -20.47 29.30 27.98
CA ARG A 191 -20.99 29.32 26.60
C ARG A 191 -20.48 30.53 25.82
N ILE A 192 -19.82 30.36 24.69
CA ILE A 192 -19.34 31.36 23.76
C ILE A 192 -20.12 31.22 22.46
N TRP A 193 -20.98 32.19 22.13
CA TRP A 193 -21.99 32.03 21.09
C TRP A 193 -22.08 33.22 20.15
N GLY A 194 -22.10 32.96 18.86
CA GLY A 194 -22.40 33.97 17.83
C GLY A 194 -21.16 34.51 17.11
N THR A 195 -21.35 35.01 15.91
CA THR A 195 -20.30 35.41 14.97
C THR A 195 -19.40 36.56 15.41
N LYS A 196 -19.86 37.40 16.38
CA LYS A 196 -19.05 38.47 16.96
C LYS A 196 -18.36 38.06 18.27
N SER A 197 -18.53 36.84 18.74
CA SER A 197 -17.82 36.32 19.89
C SER A 197 -16.41 35.87 19.46
N LEU A 198 -15.54 36.86 19.35
CA LEU A 198 -14.17 36.73 18.80
C LEU A 198 -13.13 36.98 19.89
N LEU A 199 -12.02 36.25 19.83
CA LEU A 199 -10.83 36.54 20.67
C LEU A 199 -11.11 36.53 22.19
N ASN A 200 -12.11 35.79 22.65
CA ASN A 200 -12.34 35.61 24.09
C ASN A 200 -11.30 34.62 24.65
N SER A 201 -10.84 34.81 25.86
CA SER A 201 -9.92 33.95 26.57
C SER A 201 -10.54 33.31 27.82
N VAL A 202 -10.26 32.04 28.06
CA VAL A 202 -10.77 31.24 29.18
C VAL A 202 -9.57 30.61 29.89
N GLU A 203 -9.23 31.15 31.07
CA GLU A 203 -7.93 30.80 31.72
C GLU A 203 -8.09 30.52 33.21
N GLY A 204 -7.45 29.45 33.71
CA GLY A 204 -7.30 29.17 35.15
C GLY A 204 -8.59 28.81 35.90
N ASN A 205 -9.64 28.39 35.19
CA ASN A 205 -10.95 28.10 35.79
C ASN A 205 -11.04 26.63 36.23
N PHE A 206 -11.88 26.37 37.22
CA PHE A 206 -12.40 25.06 37.59
C PHE A 206 -13.80 24.93 36.95
N ILE A 207 -14.02 23.93 36.09
CA ILE A 207 -15.26 23.83 35.30
C ILE A 207 -15.81 22.41 35.42
N GLY A 208 -16.91 22.24 36.17
CA GLY A 208 -17.53 20.94 36.46
C GLY A 208 -16.97 20.23 37.68
N THR A 209 -16.10 20.90 38.46
CA THR A 209 -15.50 20.38 39.65
C THR A 209 -15.81 21.22 40.91
N ASP A 210 -15.41 20.77 42.09
CA ASP A 210 -15.41 21.58 43.28
C ASP A 210 -14.31 22.65 43.25
N ASP A 211 -14.24 23.50 44.29
CA ASP A 211 -13.34 24.63 44.40
C ASP A 211 -11.85 24.32 44.54
N VAL A 212 -11.52 23.02 44.67
CA VAL A 212 -10.14 22.51 44.70
C VAL A 212 -9.84 21.61 43.50
N GLY A 213 -10.84 21.33 42.61
CA GLY A 213 -10.68 20.54 41.42
C GLY A 213 -10.51 19.05 41.66
N SER A 214 -11.02 18.51 42.78
CA SER A 214 -10.81 17.10 43.17
C SER A 214 -12.08 16.24 43.09
N THR A 215 -13.25 16.85 43.08
CA THR A 215 -14.53 16.15 43.06
C THR A 215 -15.45 16.72 41.98
N ALA A 216 -16.18 15.88 41.29
CA ALA A 216 -17.12 16.31 40.26
C ALA A 216 -18.28 17.11 40.86
N LEU A 217 -18.55 18.28 40.28
CA LEU A 217 -19.67 19.15 40.53
C LEU A 217 -20.30 19.60 39.23
N ALA A 218 -20.93 18.68 38.58
CA ALA A 218 -21.20 18.67 37.14
C ALA A 218 -22.07 19.83 36.65
N ASN A 219 -21.70 20.46 35.56
CA ASN A 219 -22.64 21.16 34.69
C ASN A 219 -23.41 20.09 33.88
N ARG A 220 -24.73 20.31 33.59
CA ARG A 220 -25.58 19.30 32.95
C ARG A 220 -25.26 19.09 31.44
N LEU A 221 -24.64 20.06 30.81
CA LEU A 221 -24.12 19.98 29.47
C LEU A 221 -22.58 20.08 29.50
N SER A 222 -22.01 20.52 28.41
CA SER A 222 -20.54 20.60 28.28
C SER A 222 -19.93 21.59 29.27
N GLY A 223 -18.68 21.34 29.68
CA GLY A 223 -17.95 22.32 30.49
C GLY A 223 -17.83 23.66 29.78
N VAL A 224 -17.34 23.66 28.54
CA VAL A 224 -17.24 24.84 27.66
C VAL A 224 -17.90 24.55 26.32
N LEU A 225 -18.78 25.43 25.85
CA LEU A 225 -19.35 25.42 24.49
C LEU A 225 -18.87 26.61 23.69
N ILE A 226 -18.30 26.40 22.50
CA ILE A 226 -17.98 27.46 21.53
C ILE A 226 -18.82 27.20 20.27
N ALA A 227 -19.74 28.08 19.90
CA ALA A 227 -20.70 27.73 18.86
C ALA A 227 -21.17 28.90 17.98
N SER A 228 -21.92 28.57 16.92
CA SER A 228 -22.65 29.51 16.05
C SER A 228 -21.77 30.59 15.40
N GLY A 229 -20.62 30.15 14.87
CA GLY A 229 -19.71 31.05 14.16
C GLY A 229 -18.70 31.78 15.05
N ALA A 230 -18.66 31.50 16.35
CA ALA A 230 -17.65 32.04 17.25
C ALA A 230 -16.23 31.65 16.80
N SER A 231 -15.29 32.57 16.76
CA SER A 231 -13.97 32.28 16.18
C SER A 231 -12.81 32.95 16.88
N GLY A 232 -11.62 32.37 16.73
CA GLY A 232 -10.40 32.93 17.29
C GLY A 232 -10.37 32.96 18.82
N ASN A 233 -11.19 32.16 19.51
CA ASN A 233 -11.24 32.12 20.96
C ASN A 233 -10.19 31.17 21.51
N TYR A 234 -9.73 31.41 22.73
CA TYR A 234 -8.69 30.68 23.44
C TYR A 234 -9.24 30.02 24.70
N VAL A 235 -9.01 28.69 24.85
CA VAL A 235 -9.31 27.99 26.10
C VAL A 235 -8.01 27.45 26.66
N GLY A 236 -7.54 28.01 27.77
CA GLY A 236 -6.25 27.66 28.40
C GLY A 236 -5.19 28.75 28.17
N LEU A 237 -3.95 28.36 27.87
CA LEU A 237 -2.82 29.26 27.73
C LEU A 237 -3.01 30.32 26.64
N GLY A 238 -2.98 31.59 27.00
CA GLY A 238 -3.07 32.74 26.05
C GLY A 238 -1.70 33.04 25.40
N PHE A 239 -1.71 34.05 24.48
CA PHE A 239 -0.59 34.37 23.58
C PHE A 239 0.72 34.84 24.27
N VAL A 240 0.68 35.45 25.43
CA VAL A 240 1.80 36.33 25.88
C VAL A 240 2.55 35.81 27.10
N ASP A 241 1.97 34.95 27.92
CA ASP A 241 2.60 34.51 29.17
C ASP A 241 2.11 33.09 29.56
N ALA A 242 2.86 32.12 29.17
CA ALA A 242 2.55 30.71 29.45
C ALA A 242 3.09 30.32 30.86
N THR A 243 2.29 30.57 31.85
CA THR A 243 2.52 30.01 33.16
C THR A 243 1.56 28.86 33.45
N VAL A 244 1.99 27.84 34.20
CA VAL A 244 1.15 26.68 34.60
C VAL A 244 -0.15 27.12 35.29
N SER A 245 -0.19 28.34 35.88
CA SER A 245 -1.35 28.91 36.56
C SER A 245 -2.53 29.29 35.66
N LYS A 246 -2.35 29.32 34.32
CA LYS A 246 -3.43 29.61 33.35
C LYS A 246 -4.24 28.37 32.90
N ARG A 247 -3.90 27.20 33.36
CA ARG A 247 -4.57 25.95 33.04
C ARG A 247 -5.99 25.92 33.58
N ASN A 248 -6.97 25.56 32.73
CA ASN A 248 -8.29 25.18 33.19
C ASN A 248 -8.31 23.68 33.59
N ILE A 249 -9.12 23.37 34.58
CA ILE A 249 -9.53 22.01 34.94
C ILE A 249 -10.97 21.85 34.44
N ILE A 250 -11.17 21.05 33.40
CA ILE A 250 -12.46 20.87 32.71
C ILE A 250 -12.89 19.42 32.84
N SER A 251 -13.56 19.10 33.93
CA SER A 251 -13.74 17.71 34.34
C SER A 251 -15.07 17.51 35.06
N GLY A 252 -15.57 16.27 35.03
CA GLY A 252 -16.77 15.89 35.74
C GLY A 252 -18.09 16.41 35.17
N ASN A 253 -18.14 17.03 33.99
CA ASN A 253 -19.39 17.49 33.35
C ASN A 253 -20.22 16.33 32.82
N LEU A 254 -21.57 16.50 32.71
CA LEU A 254 -22.46 15.41 32.24
C LEU A 254 -22.52 15.25 30.72
N ASP A 255 -21.86 16.08 29.96
CA ASP A 255 -21.61 15.99 28.52
C ASP A 255 -20.10 16.09 28.28
N SER A 256 -19.64 16.57 27.15
CA SER A 256 -18.24 16.73 26.82
C SER A 256 -17.54 17.80 27.69
N GLY A 257 -16.26 17.65 27.93
CA GLY A 257 -15.49 18.69 28.59
C GLY A 257 -15.54 19.99 27.80
N ILE A 258 -15.17 19.93 26.51
CA ILE A 258 -15.25 21.07 25.58
C ILE A 258 -16.01 20.62 24.32
N ARG A 259 -16.96 21.46 23.89
CA ARG A 259 -17.69 21.29 22.64
C ARG A 259 -17.50 22.49 21.72
N ILE A 260 -17.06 22.24 20.48
CA ILE A 260 -16.92 23.25 19.43
C ILE A 260 -17.91 22.90 18.32
N SER A 261 -18.95 23.72 18.08
CA SER A 261 -20.04 23.40 17.15
C SER A 261 -20.30 24.52 16.17
N ASN A 262 -20.15 24.25 14.85
CA ASN A 262 -20.29 25.32 13.83
C ASN A 262 -19.40 26.56 14.15
N ALA A 263 -18.13 26.32 14.54
CA ALA A 263 -17.22 27.38 14.98
C ALA A 263 -15.81 27.14 14.39
N LYS A 264 -15.03 28.21 14.28
CA LYS A 264 -13.79 28.14 13.52
C LYS A 264 -12.60 28.82 14.20
N ASP A 265 -11.40 28.39 13.83
CA ASP A 265 -10.15 29.07 14.18
C ASP A 265 -9.95 29.24 15.70
N ASN A 266 -10.58 28.38 16.54
CA ASN A 266 -10.44 28.43 17.99
C ASN A 266 -9.24 27.59 18.43
N SER A 267 -8.64 27.97 19.56
CA SER A 267 -7.42 27.34 20.07
C SER A 267 -7.61 26.82 21.51
N ILE A 268 -7.35 25.54 21.74
CA ILE A 268 -7.53 24.84 23.01
C ILE A 268 -6.18 24.31 23.47
N LYS A 269 -5.61 24.92 24.53
CA LYS A 269 -4.21 24.69 24.91
C LYS A 269 -4.03 24.59 26.41
N GLY A 270 -3.16 23.66 26.86
CA GLY A 270 -2.65 23.61 28.23
C GLY A 270 -3.68 23.29 29.31
N ASN A 271 -4.75 22.56 28.98
CA ASN A 271 -5.82 22.21 29.93
C ASN A 271 -5.67 20.81 30.48
N PHE A 272 -6.26 20.54 31.64
CA PHE A 272 -6.63 19.21 32.09
C PHE A 272 -8.10 18.97 31.76
N ILE A 273 -8.36 17.86 31.02
CA ILE A 273 -9.71 17.52 30.52
C ILE A 273 -10.00 16.08 30.92
N GLY A 274 -10.85 15.91 31.94
CA GLY A 274 -11.18 14.60 32.51
C GLY A 274 -10.25 14.15 33.63
N LEU A 275 -9.34 15.02 34.06
CA LEU A 275 -8.44 14.81 35.21
C LEU A 275 -8.74 15.78 36.34
N ASP A 276 -8.36 15.46 37.55
CA ASP A 276 -8.42 16.35 38.70
C ASP A 276 -7.34 17.47 38.62
N SER A 277 -7.30 18.37 39.59
CA SER A 277 -6.33 19.47 39.64
C SER A 277 -4.88 19.01 39.81
N THR A 278 -4.65 17.79 40.28
CA THR A 278 -3.29 17.21 40.36
C THR A 278 -2.82 16.68 39.02
N GLY A 279 -3.76 16.45 38.05
CA GLY A 279 -3.47 15.86 36.77
C GLY A 279 -3.19 14.37 36.79
N VAL A 280 -3.46 13.69 37.93
CA VAL A 280 -3.18 12.25 38.13
C VAL A 280 -4.47 11.43 38.22
N THR A 281 -5.46 11.94 38.98
CA THR A 281 -6.70 11.19 39.25
C THR A 281 -7.75 11.44 38.20
N PRO A 282 -8.35 10.39 37.61
CA PRO A 282 -9.42 10.55 36.61
C PRO A 282 -10.67 11.18 37.26
N LEU A 283 -11.16 12.23 36.63
CA LEU A 283 -12.40 12.93 36.96
C LEU A 283 -13.20 13.20 35.69
N GLY A 284 -13.51 12.12 34.95
CA GLY A 284 -13.97 12.15 33.58
C GLY A 284 -15.27 12.89 33.35
N ASN A 285 -15.34 13.61 32.24
CA ASN A 285 -16.57 14.05 31.62
C ASN A 285 -17.38 12.84 31.12
N GLN A 286 -18.71 12.91 31.10
CA GLN A 286 -19.55 11.71 30.90
C GLN A 286 -19.67 11.30 29.42
N THR A 287 -19.17 12.09 28.49
CA THR A 287 -19.01 11.78 27.07
C THR A 287 -17.56 12.03 26.65
N ASP A 288 -17.31 12.69 25.54
CA ASP A 288 -15.97 12.99 25.04
C ASP A 288 -15.21 13.99 25.93
N GLY A 289 -13.91 13.87 26.00
CA GLY A 289 -13.10 14.97 26.54
C GLY A 289 -13.33 16.25 25.72
N MET A 290 -13.26 16.10 24.39
CA MET A 290 -13.53 17.18 23.44
C MET A 290 -14.35 16.68 22.26
N LEU A 291 -15.40 17.42 21.87
CA LEU A 291 -16.19 17.21 20.65
C LEU A 291 -16.07 18.43 19.74
N VAL A 292 -15.60 18.22 18.51
CA VAL A 292 -15.60 19.24 17.45
C VAL A 292 -16.55 18.79 16.36
N GLU A 293 -17.61 19.57 16.08
CA GLU A 293 -18.70 19.12 15.21
C GLU A 293 -19.30 20.21 14.31
N GLY A 294 -20.26 19.83 13.47
CA GLY A 294 -21.16 20.75 12.82
C GLY A 294 -20.51 21.66 11.79
N ASN A 295 -19.65 21.15 10.91
CA ASN A 295 -18.85 21.93 9.95
C ASN A 295 -17.85 22.91 10.60
N SER A 296 -17.39 22.59 11.79
CA SER A 296 -16.29 23.35 12.42
C SER A 296 -15.00 23.21 11.63
N ILE A 297 -14.25 24.30 11.48
CA ILE A 297 -13.09 24.34 10.60
C ILE A 297 -11.90 25.09 11.22
N GLY A 298 -10.68 24.63 10.97
CA GLY A 298 -9.45 25.37 11.31
C GLY A 298 -9.15 25.47 12.79
N ASN A 299 -9.77 24.65 13.65
CA ASN A 299 -9.52 24.69 15.08
C ASN A 299 -8.17 24.02 15.43
N VAL A 300 -7.52 24.49 16.49
CA VAL A 300 -6.23 24.00 16.95
C VAL A 300 -6.38 23.43 18.36
N ILE A 301 -5.97 22.16 18.57
CA ILE A 301 -6.00 21.47 19.85
C ILE A 301 -4.58 21.13 20.25
N GLY A 302 -4.04 21.81 21.26
CA GLY A 302 -2.67 21.68 21.71
C GLY A 302 -1.72 22.68 21.03
N ALA A 303 -0.49 22.28 20.78
CA ALA A 303 0.56 23.13 20.26
C ALA A 303 0.26 23.67 18.85
N ASN A 304 0.62 24.91 18.62
CA ASN A 304 0.30 25.64 17.38
C ASN A 304 1.48 25.83 16.42
N ALA A 305 2.69 25.42 16.83
CA ALA A 305 3.93 25.51 16.06
C ALA A 305 4.43 26.93 15.81
N ASP A 306 4.15 27.88 16.66
CA ASP A 306 4.70 29.24 16.58
C ASP A 306 6.10 29.37 17.22
N ASN A 307 6.64 28.29 17.78
CA ASN A 307 7.87 28.19 18.57
C ASN A 307 7.84 29.03 19.87
N ILE A 308 6.66 29.40 20.34
CA ILE A 308 6.46 30.14 21.58
C ILE A 308 5.71 29.25 22.56
N ASN A 309 6.45 28.61 23.49
CA ASN A 309 5.88 27.80 24.56
C ASN A 309 5.11 26.55 24.10
N ASP A 310 5.32 26.07 22.89
CA ASP A 310 4.66 24.86 22.36
C ASP A 310 4.61 23.67 23.34
N VAL A 311 5.65 23.49 24.16
CA VAL A 311 5.72 22.43 25.19
C VAL A 311 4.67 22.62 26.28
N LEU A 312 4.34 23.87 26.63
CA LEU A 312 3.37 24.20 27.70
C LEU A 312 1.93 24.20 27.15
N GLU A 313 1.74 24.27 25.83
CA GLU A 313 0.43 24.27 25.18
C GLU A 313 -0.27 22.90 25.17
N LYS A 314 0.42 21.86 25.63
CA LYS A 314 -0.07 20.50 25.77
C LYS A 314 -1.37 20.44 26.61
N ASN A 315 -2.42 19.80 26.07
CA ASN A 315 -3.54 19.36 26.90
C ASN A 315 -3.27 17.92 27.39
N TRP A 316 -3.76 17.62 28.59
CA TRP A 316 -3.90 16.25 29.09
C TRP A 316 -5.38 15.89 29.04
N ILE A 317 -5.72 14.89 28.21
CA ILE A 317 -7.09 14.51 27.90
C ILE A 317 -7.26 13.02 28.25
N ALA A 318 -7.77 12.76 29.44
CA ALA A 318 -7.79 11.38 29.96
C ALA A 318 -8.95 11.16 30.94
N GLY A 319 -9.31 9.90 31.15
CA GLY A 319 -10.35 9.51 32.10
C GLY A 319 -11.78 9.79 31.66
N ASN A 320 -12.02 10.34 30.46
CA ASN A 320 -13.36 10.63 29.95
C ASN A 320 -14.14 9.34 29.63
N LYS A 321 -15.48 9.41 29.68
CA LYS A 321 -16.33 8.20 29.59
C LYS A 321 -16.65 7.76 28.16
N ASP A 322 -16.20 8.52 27.17
CA ASP A 322 -16.20 8.14 25.76
C ASP A 322 -14.82 8.43 25.17
N ASN A 323 -14.71 9.16 24.05
CA ASN A 323 -13.42 9.43 23.40
C ASN A 323 -12.63 10.55 24.11
N GLY A 324 -11.31 10.55 23.93
CA GLY A 324 -10.51 11.70 24.32
C GLY A 324 -10.88 12.92 23.48
N ILE A 325 -10.79 12.81 22.15
CA ILE A 325 -11.19 13.84 21.19
C ILE A 325 -12.05 13.18 20.11
N ARG A 326 -13.18 13.80 19.77
CA ARG A 326 -14.01 13.42 18.64
C ARG A 326 -14.14 14.56 17.64
N LEU A 327 -13.83 14.28 16.36
CA LEU A 327 -14.10 15.16 15.23
C LEU A 327 -15.27 14.57 14.44
N PHE A 328 -16.43 15.24 14.47
CA PHE A 328 -17.65 14.80 13.78
C PHE A 328 -18.08 15.85 12.75
N ASN A 329 -17.94 15.54 11.46
CA ASN A 329 -18.19 16.52 10.39
C ASN A 329 -17.39 17.83 10.61
N ALA A 330 -16.08 17.67 10.89
CA ALA A 330 -15.13 18.74 11.13
C ALA A 330 -13.98 18.67 10.14
N SER A 331 -13.42 19.81 9.77
CA SER A 331 -12.35 19.85 8.79
C SER A 331 -11.19 20.77 9.14
N ASN A 332 -10.02 20.51 8.57
CA ASN A 332 -8.80 21.30 8.77
C ASN A 332 -8.46 21.56 10.25
N THR A 333 -8.88 20.66 11.15
CA THR A 333 -8.53 20.74 12.58
C THR A 333 -7.13 20.17 12.78
N ARG A 334 -6.29 20.88 13.56
CA ARG A 334 -4.99 20.40 13.98
C ARG A 334 -5.05 19.90 15.42
N ILE A 335 -4.55 18.68 15.67
CA ILE A 335 -4.40 18.08 17.00
C ILE A 335 -2.93 17.77 17.20
N ALA A 336 -2.21 18.54 18.03
CA ALA A 336 -0.77 18.39 18.14
C ALA A 336 -0.27 18.66 19.58
N GLY A 337 0.79 17.94 19.98
CA GLY A 337 1.45 18.13 21.27
C GLY A 337 0.68 17.63 22.49
N ASN A 338 -0.45 16.93 22.33
CA ASN A 338 -1.30 16.51 23.47
C ASN A 338 -0.88 15.13 24.02
N TRP A 339 -1.20 14.90 25.29
CA TRP A 339 -1.22 13.56 25.90
C TRP A 339 -2.67 13.10 26.05
N ILE A 340 -2.99 11.95 25.43
CA ILE A 340 -4.37 11.45 25.31
C ILE A 340 -4.45 10.03 25.85
N GLY A 341 -5.15 9.86 26.98
CA GLY A 341 -5.23 8.58 27.71
C GLY A 341 -4.16 8.41 28.78
N LEU A 342 -3.36 9.44 29.04
CA LEU A 342 -2.29 9.47 30.03
C LEU A 342 -2.48 10.58 31.04
N ASP A 343 -2.04 10.36 32.25
CA ASP A 343 -1.89 11.40 33.28
C ASP A 343 -0.57 12.20 33.08
N ILE A 344 -0.28 13.12 34.00
CA ILE A 344 0.94 13.96 33.92
C ILE A 344 2.23 13.17 34.17
N GLN A 345 2.16 11.97 34.76
CA GLN A 345 3.29 11.10 35.03
C GLN A 345 3.58 10.18 33.83
N GLY A 346 2.68 10.16 32.83
CA GLY A 346 2.75 9.28 31.68
C GLY A 346 2.14 7.89 31.90
N GLU A 347 1.42 7.72 33.03
CA GLU A 347 0.74 6.47 33.35
C GLU A 347 -0.65 6.43 32.67
N ALA A 348 -1.11 5.22 32.34
CA ALA A 348 -2.37 5.03 31.67
C ALA A 348 -3.57 5.49 32.52
N THR A 349 -4.30 6.45 32.01
CA THR A 349 -5.57 6.93 32.59
C THR A 349 -6.62 6.93 31.47
N PRO A 350 -7.26 5.78 31.17
CA PRO A 350 -7.97 5.55 29.93
C PRO A 350 -9.15 6.50 29.70
N ASN A 351 -9.28 7.05 28.47
CA ASN A 351 -10.59 7.38 27.95
C ASN A 351 -11.31 6.06 27.60
N ALA A 352 -12.62 5.98 27.87
CA ALA A 352 -13.32 4.69 27.83
C ALA A 352 -13.62 4.17 26.42
N ALA A 353 -13.36 4.99 25.39
CA ALA A 353 -13.40 4.60 23.99
C ALA A 353 -12.04 4.90 23.30
N HIS A 354 -12.05 5.65 22.21
CA HIS A 354 -10.85 5.96 21.44
C HIS A 354 -10.07 7.13 22.02
N GLY A 355 -8.77 7.16 21.79
CA GLY A 355 -8.00 8.37 22.06
C GLY A 355 -8.50 9.51 21.18
N ILE A 356 -8.55 9.29 19.85
CA ILE A 356 -9.11 10.22 18.87
C ILE A 356 -10.05 9.45 17.93
N LEU A 357 -11.29 9.94 17.78
CA LEU A 357 -12.24 9.46 16.77
C LEU A 357 -12.47 10.54 15.74
N ILE A 358 -12.26 10.24 14.45
CA ILE A 358 -12.51 11.11 13.31
C ILE A 358 -13.62 10.49 12.48
N ASP A 359 -14.85 11.01 12.57
CA ASP A 359 -16.03 10.42 11.92
C ASP A 359 -16.96 11.49 11.27
N GLY A 360 -18.11 11.06 10.78
CA GLY A 360 -19.10 11.97 10.20
C GLY A 360 -18.62 12.70 8.94
N LYS A 361 -17.79 12.06 8.10
CA LYS A 361 -17.18 12.65 6.89
C LYS A 361 -16.21 13.81 7.18
N SER A 362 -15.59 13.79 8.32
CA SER A 362 -14.53 14.72 8.69
C SER A 362 -13.36 14.63 7.71
N SER A 363 -12.78 15.79 7.34
CA SER A 363 -11.80 15.79 6.26
C SER A 363 -10.62 16.74 6.49
N ASN A 364 -9.46 16.36 5.93
CA ASN A 364 -8.25 17.17 5.92
C ASN A 364 -7.78 17.60 7.31
N ASN A 365 -8.09 16.83 8.34
CA ASN A 365 -7.61 17.07 9.69
C ASN A 365 -6.18 16.51 9.85
N VAL A 366 -5.38 17.14 10.69
CA VAL A 366 -3.99 16.76 10.95
C VAL A 366 -3.84 16.39 12.42
N VAL A 367 -3.39 15.15 12.67
CA VAL A 367 -3.05 14.65 14.00
C VAL A 367 -1.54 14.50 14.10
N GLY A 368 -0.90 15.37 14.88
CA GLY A 368 0.53 15.34 15.17
C GLY A 368 1.37 16.35 14.41
N MET A 369 2.60 15.98 14.14
CA MET A 369 3.62 16.82 13.53
C MET A 369 3.42 16.94 12.02
N GLU A 370 3.62 18.15 11.50
CA GLU A 370 3.94 18.36 10.09
C GLU A 370 5.46 18.53 9.94
N TYR A 371 5.93 18.41 8.71
CA TYR A 371 7.34 18.53 8.38
C TYR A 371 7.99 19.81 8.93
N GLY A 372 9.19 19.68 9.48
CA GLY A 372 9.98 20.80 9.98
C GLY A 372 9.53 21.40 11.30
N LEU A 373 8.49 20.85 11.93
CA LEU A 373 7.98 21.31 13.22
C LEU A 373 8.71 20.64 14.39
N PRO A 374 8.78 21.32 15.56
CA PRO A 374 9.49 20.81 16.71
C PRO A 374 8.81 19.56 17.32
N GLU A 375 9.57 18.75 18.07
CA GLU A 375 9.06 17.58 18.78
C GLU A 375 7.89 17.90 19.74
N ALA A 376 7.77 19.14 20.18
CA ALA A 376 6.64 19.62 20.98
C ALA A 376 5.28 19.41 20.30
N MET A 377 5.26 19.26 18.96
CA MET A 377 4.05 18.98 18.18
C MET A 377 3.59 17.52 18.24
N ARG A 378 4.39 16.61 18.81
CA ARG A 378 4.07 15.19 18.92
C ARG A 378 2.95 14.95 19.92
N ASN A 379 1.87 14.28 19.50
CA ASN A 379 0.94 13.71 20.48
C ASN A 379 1.48 12.39 21.02
N VAL A 380 1.16 12.10 22.28
CA VAL A 380 1.26 10.76 22.87
C VAL A 380 -0.17 10.27 23.08
N ILE A 381 -0.55 9.23 22.34
CA ILE A 381 -1.93 8.70 22.31
C ILE A 381 -1.87 7.26 22.78
N SER A 382 -2.01 7.07 24.07
CA SER A 382 -1.69 5.79 24.73
C SER A 382 -2.62 5.54 25.90
N GLY A 383 -2.78 4.27 26.26
CA GLY A 383 -3.59 3.89 27.43
C GLY A 383 -5.10 4.00 27.23
N ASN A 384 -5.62 4.24 26.03
CA ASN A 384 -7.07 4.34 25.79
C ASN A 384 -7.71 2.94 25.68
N ALA A 385 -8.99 2.82 26.08
CA ALA A 385 -9.64 1.53 26.17
C ALA A 385 -9.97 0.88 24.79
N ARG A 386 -10.01 1.67 23.72
CA ARG A 386 -10.14 1.22 22.34
C ARG A 386 -8.93 1.66 21.52
N SER A 387 -9.11 1.97 20.25
CA SER A 387 -8.01 2.39 19.38
C SER A 387 -7.40 3.72 19.84
N GLY A 388 -6.09 3.86 19.65
CA GLY A 388 -5.44 5.17 19.82
C GLY A 388 -6.11 6.20 18.91
N ILE A 389 -6.26 5.88 17.62
CA ILE A 389 -6.96 6.71 16.64
C ILE A 389 -7.89 5.83 15.81
N GLU A 390 -9.14 6.25 15.62
CA GLU A 390 -10.02 5.68 14.60
C GLU A 390 -10.45 6.75 13.59
N ILE A 391 -10.30 6.44 12.28
CA ILE A 391 -10.78 7.22 11.15
C ILE A 391 -11.93 6.43 10.50
N PHE A 392 -13.16 6.89 10.72
CA PHE A 392 -14.38 6.22 10.30
C PHE A 392 -15.12 7.06 9.26
N ASP A 393 -15.45 6.52 8.09
CA ASP A 393 -16.18 7.24 7.01
C ASP A 393 -15.66 8.66 6.77
N SER A 394 -14.33 8.84 6.72
CA SER A 394 -13.68 10.15 6.69
C SER A 394 -12.48 10.15 5.74
N THR A 395 -12.16 11.30 5.15
CA THR A 395 -11.24 11.37 4.02
C THR A 395 -10.15 12.42 4.15
N GLY A 396 -8.98 12.14 3.57
CA GLY A 396 -7.90 13.13 3.45
C GLY A 396 -7.26 13.53 4.77
N ASN A 397 -7.49 12.77 5.85
CA ASN A 397 -6.90 13.05 7.14
C ASN A 397 -5.46 12.54 7.22
N ARG A 398 -4.62 13.25 7.97
CA ARG A 398 -3.21 12.89 8.15
C ARG A 398 -2.92 12.62 9.62
N VAL A 399 -2.19 11.52 9.86
CA VAL A 399 -1.69 11.12 11.17
C VAL A 399 -0.17 10.99 11.09
N SER A 400 0.58 11.92 11.67
CA SER A 400 2.05 11.96 11.50
C SER A 400 2.79 12.40 12.77
N GLY A 401 3.95 11.77 13.01
CA GLY A 401 4.87 12.14 14.09
C GLY A 401 4.37 11.86 15.50
N ASN A 402 3.40 10.97 15.70
CA ASN A 402 2.82 10.65 17.00
C ASN A 402 3.50 9.42 17.64
N TYR A 403 3.40 9.31 18.93
CA TYR A 403 3.63 8.09 19.71
C TYR A 403 2.26 7.49 20.05
N ILE A 404 2.03 6.23 19.63
CA ILE A 404 0.73 5.56 19.74
C ILE A 404 0.92 4.19 20.38
N GLY A 405 0.47 4.03 21.63
CA GLY A 405 0.63 2.82 22.41
C GLY A 405 1.93 2.74 23.19
N THR A 406 2.69 3.84 23.27
CA THR A 406 3.95 3.90 24.01
C THR A 406 3.95 4.99 25.06
N SER A 407 4.94 4.92 25.98
CA SER A 407 5.27 5.97 26.94
C SER A 407 5.67 7.29 26.23
N PRO A 408 5.67 8.43 26.93
CA PRO A 408 6.04 9.73 26.35
C PRO A 408 7.45 9.82 25.76
N ASP A 409 8.36 8.95 26.19
CA ASP A 409 9.72 8.82 25.63
C ASP A 409 9.79 7.84 24.47
N GLY A 410 8.69 7.10 24.16
CA GLY A 410 8.61 6.11 23.10
C GLY A 410 9.38 4.81 23.37
N LEU A 411 9.77 4.52 24.62
CA LEU A 411 10.65 3.40 24.95
C LEU A 411 9.94 2.23 25.66
N ASN A 412 8.73 2.44 26.17
CA ASN A 412 7.95 1.42 26.87
C ASN A 412 6.52 1.35 26.34
N ALA A 413 5.88 0.18 26.46
CA ALA A 413 4.48 0.01 26.06
C ALA A 413 3.52 0.69 27.08
N VAL A 414 2.54 1.43 26.56
CA VAL A 414 1.35 1.89 27.29
C VAL A 414 0.16 1.69 26.36
N PRO A 415 -0.43 0.49 26.34
CA PRO A 415 -1.24 0.01 25.24
C PRO A 415 -2.58 0.72 25.06
N ASN A 416 -2.96 1.00 23.80
CA ASN A 416 -4.36 1.06 23.37
C ASN A 416 -4.79 -0.35 22.89
N LEU A 417 -6.06 -0.55 22.52
CA LEU A 417 -6.51 -1.82 21.92
C LEU A 417 -5.85 -2.02 20.54
N ASP A 418 -6.13 -1.15 19.57
CA ASP A 418 -5.40 -1.03 18.30
C ASP A 418 -4.69 0.32 18.25
N GLY A 419 -3.59 0.42 17.51
CA GLY A 419 -2.91 1.71 17.35
C GLY A 419 -3.75 2.69 16.54
N ILE A 420 -3.93 2.40 15.24
CA ILE A 420 -4.73 3.20 14.31
C ILE A 420 -5.68 2.27 13.55
N VAL A 421 -6.96 2.62 13.50
CA VAL A 421 -7.97 1.95 12.67
C VAL A 421 -8.50 2.90 11.61
N VAL A 422 -8.57 2.45 10.35
CA VAL A 422 -9.26 3.15 9.27
C VAL A 422 -10.39 2.26 8.79
N SER A 423 -11.63 2.71 8.91
CA SER A 423 -12.80 1.83 8.78
C SER A 423 -13.92 2.43 7.93
N ARG A 424 -14.77 1.53 7.41
CA ARG A 424 -16.09 1.81 6.81
C ARG A 424 -16.14 3.02 5.88
N GLY A 425 -15.34 2.99 4.80
CA GLY A 425 -15.31 4.08 3.83
C GLY A 425 -14.27 5.18 4.15
N GLY A 426 -13.35 4.93 5.08
CA GLY A 426 -12.18 5.79 5.27
C GLY A 426 -11.29 5.74 4.02
N VAL A 427 -11.14 6.85 3.30
CA VAL A 427 -10.44 6.90 2.01
C VAL A 427 -9.43 8.03 1.95
N ASN A 428 -8.34 7.81 1.18
CA ASN A 428 -7.31 8.83 0.93
C ASN A 428 -6.67 9.41 2.21
N ASN A 429 -6.63 8.65 3.31
CA ASN A 429 -5.96 9.08 4.53
C ASN A 429 -4.48 8.69 4.50
N VAL A 430 -3.63 9.47 5.16
CA VAL A 430 -2.19 9.25 5.23
C VAL A 430 -1.76 9.01 6.67
N ILE A 431 -1.12 7.86 6.92
CA ILE A 431 -0.52 7.51 8.20
C ILE A 431 0.99 7.58 8.05
N GLY A 432 1.60 8.62 8.63
CA GLY A 432 3.02 8.94 8.51
C GLY A 432 3.30 10.06 7.54
N PHE A 433 4.33 9.89 6.71
CA PHE A 433 4.80 10.93 5.80
C PHE A 433 3.87 11.14 4.60
N ASP A 434 3.57 12.42 4.31
CA ASP A 434 2.89 12.81 3.08
C ASP A 434 3.89 13.35 2.06
N ILE A 435 3.93 12.71 0.89
CA ILE A 435 4.80 13.10 -0.22
C ILE A 435 4.57 14.54 -0.72
N ASN A 436 3.35 15.04 -0.56
CA ASN A 436 3.02 16.41 -0.96
C ASN A 436 3.53 17.47 0.03
N ALA A 437 4.06 17.05 1.17
CA ALA A 437 4.72 17.92 2.12
C ALA A 437 6.18 18.18 1.69
N VAL A 438 6.49 19.38 1.25
CA VAL A 438 7.83 19.76 0.76
C VAL A 438 8.86 19.70 1.90
N GLY A 439 9.90 18.86 1.76
CA GLY A 439 11.13 18.97 2.52
C GLY A 439 11.47 17.85 3.54
N GLY A 440 11.32 16.58 3.24
CA GLY A 440 11.57 15.37 4.04
C GLY A 440 12.56 15.33 5.19
N SER A 441 12.08 15.12 6.41
CA SER A 441 12.66 14.22 7.43
C SER A 441 11.71 14.03 8.63
N ASN A 442 11.65 12.80 9.18
CA ASN A 442 11.07 12.37 10.47
C ASN A 442 9.64 12.85 10.82
N SER A 443 8.67 12.62 9.96
CA SER A 443 7.24 12.75 10.32
C SER A 443 6.53 11.40 10.53
N GLY A 444 7.26 10.31 10.62
CA GLY A 444 6.71 8.98 10.89
C GLY A 444 6.19 8.85 12.32
N ASN A 445 5.16 8.02 12.49
CA ASN A 445 4.67 7.66 13.82
C ASN A 445 5.48 6.49 14.40
N VAL A 446 5.51 6.39 15.71
CA VAL A 446 5.81 5.15 16.44
C VAL A 446 4.47 4.52 16.84
N ILE A 447 4.15 3.36 16.27
CA ILE A 447 2.88 2.66 16.51
C ILE A 447 3.19 1.29 17.11
N SER A 448 3.27 1.23 18.40
CA SER A 448 3.88 0.09 19.10
C SER A 448 3.24 -0.14 20.47
N GLY A 449 3.34 -1.36 20.96
CA GLY A 449 2.87 -1.71 22.30
C GLY A 449 1.35 -1.82 22.45
N ASN A 450 0.56 -1.85 21.35
CA ASN A 450 -0.89 -1.99 21.42
C ASN A 450 -1.29 -3.46 21.63
N THR A 451 -2.42 -3.72 22.29
CA THR A 451 -2.87 -5.10 22.61
C THR A 451 -3.42 -5.87 21.41
N ARG A 452 -3.58 -5.21 20.25
CA ARG A 452 -3.95 -5.86 18.99
C ARG A 452 -3.02 -5.41 17.87
N ASN A 453 -3.56 -4.79 16.83
CA ASN A 453 -2.79 -4.41 15.65
C ASN A 453 -2.16 -3.02 15.79
N GLY A 454 -1.03 -2.81 15.14
CA GLY A 454 -0.48 -1.48 15.00
C GLY A 454 -1.38 -0.59 14.14
N VAL A 455 -1.66 -1.01 12.90
CA VAL A 455 -2.58 -0.34 11.97
C VAL A 455 -3.58 -1.35 11.43
N TRP A 456 -4.84 -0.99 11.37
CA TRP A 456 -5.90 -1.84 10.83
C TRP A 456 -6.76 -1.11 9.80
N PHE A 457 -6.79 -1.63 8.57
CA PHE A 457 -7.69 -1.21 7.51
C PHE A 457 -8.84 -2.21 7.37
N VAL A 458 -10.08 -1.73 7.42
CA VAL A 458 -11.28 -2.53 7.25
C VAL A 458 -12.32 -1.76 6.44
N GLU A 459 -12.83 -2.34 5.35
CA GLU A 459 -13.80 -1.66 4.46
C GLU A 459 -13.33 -0.25 4.04
N SER A 460 -12.04 -0.08 3.74
CA SER A 460 -11.41 1.23 3.48
C SER A 460 -10.40 1.15 2.33
N SER A 461 -10.18 2.25 1.59
CA SER A 461 -9.41 2.19 0.37
C SER A 461 -8.58 3.45 0.09
N TYR A 462 -7.58 3.31 -0.79
CA TYR A 462 -6.70 4.41 -1.22
C TYR A 462 -5.95 5.10 -0.07
N ASN A 463 -5.78 4.43 1.07
CA ASN A 463 -5.03 4.96 2.20
C ASN A 463 -3.54 4.62 2.05
N ARG A 464 -2.69 5.43 2.67
CA ARG A 464 -1.25 5.24 2.65
C ARG A 464 -0.67 5.13 4.05
N VAL A 465 0.28 4.20 4.24
CA VAL A 465 1.11 4.08 5.45
C VAL A 465 2.57 4.22 5.06
N SER A 466 3.26 5.23 5.53
CA SER A 466 4.66 5.49 5.14
C SER A 466 5.50 6.10 6.25
N GLN A 467 6.77 5.74 6.31
CA GLN A 467 7.78 6.24 7.25
C GLN A 467 7.53 5.93 8.74
N ASN A 468 6.71 4.95 9.08
CA ASN A 468 6.39 4.62 10.47
C ASN A 468 7.34 3.56 11.04
N LEU A 469 7.55 3.60 12.35
CA LEU A 469 8.09 2.49 13.14
C LEU A 469 6.91 1.74 13.77
N ILE A 470 6.75 0.46 13.44
CA ILE A 470 5.60 -0.34 13.86
C ILE A 470 6.08 -1.60 14.59
N GLY A 471 5.82 -1.66 15.89
CA GLY A 471 6.31 -2.72 16.78
C GLY A 471 7.69 -2.46 17.36
N LEU A 472 8.24 -1.27 17.18
CA LEU A 472 9.57 -0.85 17.64
C LEU A 472 9.49 0.35 18.59
N ALA A 473 10.50 0.47 19.45
CA ALA A 473 10.75 1.68 20.20
C ALA A 473 11.09 2.87 19.29
N ALA A 474 10.99 4.08 19.78
CA ALA A 474 11.29 5.31 19.05
C ALA A 474 12.72 5.38 18.48
N ASN A 475 13.67 4.65 19.07
CA ASN A 475 15.03 4.53 18.55
C ASN A 475 15.16 3.50 17.41
N GLY A 476 14.11 2.73 17.10
CA GLY A 476 14.09 1.71 16.05
C GLY A 476 14.97 0.47 16.29
N LEU A 477 15.52 0.31 17.49
CA LEU A 477 16.53 -0.72 17.80
C LEU A 477 16.03 -1.79 18.78
N VAL A 478 14.86 -1.59 19.39
CA VAL A 478 14.28 -2.48 20.40
C VAL A 478 12.82 -2.74 20.05
N ALA A 479 12.36 -3.99 20.19
CA ALA A 479 10.96 -4.32 20.01
C ALA A 479 10.09 -3.76 21.16
N ILE A 480 8.97 -3.14 20.79
CA ILE A 480 7.81 -2.88 21.64
C ILE A 480 6.60 -3.46 20.89
N PRO A 481 6.31 -4.75 21.07
CA PRO A 481 5.38 -5.48 20.21
C PRO A 481 3.96 -4.90 20.24
N ASN A 482 3.31 -4.80 19.07
CA ASN A 482 1.86 -4.93 19.01
C ASN A 482 1.54 -6.43 19.16
N GLU A 483 0.53 -6.81 19.94
CA GLU A 483 0.28 -8.22 20.27
C GLU A 483 -0.29 -9.04 19.10
N HIS A 484 -0.78 -8.37 18.04
CA HIS A 484 -1.16 -9.00 16.79
C HIS A 484 -0.25 -8.54 15.66
N SER A 485 -0.81 -8.27 14.47
CA SER A 485 -0.04 -7.85 13.31
C SER A 485 0.43 -6.40 13.39
N GLY A 486 1.58 -6.12 12.81
CA GLY A 486 2.01 -4.73 12.62
C GLY A 486 0.98 -3.96 11.81
N ILE A 487 0.60 -4.49 10.64
CA ILE A 487 -0.47 -3.95 9.79
C ILE A 487 -1.42 -5.07 9.40
N LEU A 488 -2.73 -4.85 9.58
CA LEU A 488 -3.80 -5.72 9.09
C LEU A 488 -4.64 -4.99 8.04
N ILE A 489 -4.84 -5.60 6.88
CA ILE A 489 -5.77 -5.16 5.83
C ILE A 489 -6.81 -6.26 5.66
N SER A 490 -8.10 -5.97 5.88
CA SER A 490 -9.12 -7.00 5.90
C SER A 490 -10.49 -6.53 5.39
N SER A 491 -11.37 -7.51 5.13
CA SER A 491 -12.81 -7.28 4.91
C SER A 491 -13.11 -6.17 3.89
N GLY A 492 -12.66 -6.35 2.64
CA GLY A 492 -12.95 -5.40 1.55
C GLY A 492 -12.08 -4.13 1.55
N ALA A 493 -11.04 -4.06 2.36
CA ALA A 493 -10.09 -2.97 2.29
C ALA A 493 -9.14 -3.14 1.10
N HIS A 494 -9.21 -2.24 0.12
CA HIS A 494 -8.54 -2.41 -1.18
C HIS A 494 -7.79 -1.16 -1.64
N ASP A 495 -6.88 -1.33 -2.61
CA ASP A 495 -6.09 -0.24 -3.21
C ASP A 495 -5.30 0.61 -2.19
N ASN A 496 -4.98 0.06 -1.02
CA ASN A 496 -4.16 0.73 -0.01
C ASN A 496 -2.66 0.51 -0.31
N VAL A 497 -1.83 1.48 0.07
CA VAL A 497 -0.38 1.46 -0.13
C VAL A 497 0.34 1.45 1.21
N ILE A 498 1.10 0.39 1.47
CA ILE A 498 2.01 0.27 2.60
C ILE A 498 3.42 0.55 2.10
N GLY A 499 3.92 1.74 2.35
CA GLY A 499 5.20 2.24 1.84
C GLY A 499 5.04 3.24 0.70
N THR A 500 5.72 2.99 -0.43
CA THR A 500 5.75 3.91 -1.58
C THR A 500 5.19 3.29 -2.86
N ASP A 501 4.50 4.07 -3.68
CA ASP A 501 4.11 3.73 -5.04
C ASP A 501 4.89 4.54 -6.10
N LEU A 502 5.88 5.31 -5.65
CA LEU A 502 6.67 6.18 -6.52
C LEU A 502 7.53 5.40 -7.49
N THR A 503 7.68 5.95 -8.68
CA THR A 503 8.58 5.49 -9.74
C THR A 503 9.89 6.29 -9.81
N GLU A 504 10.00 7.37 -9.04
CA GLU A 504 11.18 8.25 -9.00
C GLU A 504 11.91 8.12 -7.66
N TRP A 505 13.24 8.19 -7.69
CA TRP A 505 14.06 8.07 -6.48
C TRP A 505 13.90 9.29 -5.57
N THR A 506 13.29 9.07 -4.43
CA THR A 506 13.07 10.09 -3.38
C THR A 506 13.88 9.81 -2.11
N GLY A 507 14.82 8.85 -2.18
CA GLY A 507 15.53 8.34 -1.02
C GLY A 507 14.63 7.46 -0.13
N ASN A 508 15.10 7.11 1.06
CA ASN A 508 14.41 6.21 1.99
C ASN A 508 13.21 6.86 2.73
N LEU A 509 12.68 7.97 2.23
CA LEU A 509 11.72 8.82 2.93
C LEU A 509 10.33 8.18 3.14
N HIS A 510 10.00 7.09 2.44
CA HIS A 510 8.68 6.47 2.52
C HIS A 510 8.67 5.11 3.23
N ARG A 511 9.83 4.64 3.68
CA ARG A 511 10.02 3.32 4.25
C ARG A 511 9.37 3.21 5.62
N ASN A 512 8.47 2.24 5.81
CA ASN A 512 8.11 1.78 7.13
C ASN A 512 9.13 0.73 7.62
N VAL A 513 9.36 0.68 8.91
CA VAL A 513 10.02 -0.44 9.58
C VAL A 513 8.97 -1.17 10.40
N ILE A 514 8.64 -2.40 9.99
CA ILE A 514 7.54 -3.19 10.56
C ILE A 514 8.12 -4.45 11.20
N SER A 515 8.41 -4.37 12.49
CA SER A 515 9.26 -5.37 13.14
C SER A 515 8.87 -5.57 14.60
N GLY A 516 9.20 -6.71 15.15
CA GLY A 516 9.00 -7.00 16.58
C GLY A 516 7.55 -7.27 16.98
N ASN A 517 6.59 -7.38 16.06
CA ASN A 517 5.18 -7.65 16.40
C ASN A 517 4.98 -9.13 16.76
N MET A 518 4.03 -9.44 17.64
CA MET A 518 3.82 -10.80 18.13
C MET A 518 3.14 -11.75 17.13
N SER A 519 2.73 -11.23 15.97
CA SER A 519 2.17 -12.03 14.88
C SER A 519 2.85 -11.64 13.56
N GLN A 520 2.10 -11.29 12.53
CA GLN A 520 2.61 -10.95 11.20
C GLN A 520 3.19 -9.52 11.16
N GLY A 521 4.18 -9.29 10.30
CA GLY A 521 4.54 -7.91 9.95
C GLY A 521 3.36 -7.22 9.24
N VAL A 522 2.93 -7.77 8.10
CA VAL A 522 1.77 -7.31 7.33
C VAL A 522 0.85 -8.50 7.03
N ALA A 523 -0.43 -8.35 7.33
CA ALA A 523 -1.46 -9.34 7.02
C ALA A 523 -2.52 -8.73 6.07
N ILE A 524 -2.81 -9.40 4.95
CA ILE A 524 -3.85 -9.00 3.99
C ILE A 524 -4.80 -10.17 3.83
N GLY A 525 -6.05 -10.03 4.25
CA GLY A 525 -6.98 -11.16 4.24
C GLY A 525 -8.45 -10.80 4.16
N GLY A 526 -9.24 -11.76 3.69
CA GLY A 526 -10.68 -11.63 3.52
C GLY A 526 -11.10 -11.18 2.12
N VAL A 527 -12.33 -11.51 1.77
CA VAL A 527 -12.93 -11.18 0.48
C VAL A 527 -12.87 -9.68 0.22
N GLY A 528 -12.38 -9.29 -0.94
CA GLY A 528 -12.26 -7.89 -1.37
C GLY A 528 -11.08 -7.13 -0.79
N ALA A 529 -10.17 -7.80 -0.04
CA ALA A 529 -8.89 -7.20 0.36
C ALA A 529 -7.89 -7.24 -0.82
N ASP A 530 -8.26 -6.60 -1.91
CA ASP A 530 -7.66 -6.74 -3.22
C ASP A 530 -6.81 -5.52 -3.62
N ASN A 531 -5.89 -5.70 -4.57
CA ASN A 531 -5.08 -4.64 -5.18
C ASN A 531 -4.23 -3.81 -4.18
N ASN A 532 -4.04 -4.27 -2.95
CA ASN A 532 -3.17 -3.57 -2.00
C ASN A 532 -1.70 -3.74 -2.39
N ARG A 533 -0.89 -2.75 -2.05
CA ARG A 533 0.54 -2.72 -2.38
C ARG A 533 1.37 -2.64 -1.10
N VAL A 534 2.34 -3.55 -0.98
CA VAL A 534 3.35 -3.52 0.09
C VAL A 534 4.71 -3.30 -0.57
N THR A 535 5.23 -2.09 -0.50
CA THR A 535 6.35 -1.65 -1.34
C THR A 535 7.32 -0.75 -0.56
N GLY A 536 8.62 -1.01 -0.68
CA GLY A 536 9.67 -0.17 -0.10
C GLY A 536 9.80 -0.24 1.43
N ASN A 537 9.39 -1.32 2.07
CA ASN A 537 9.42 -1.46 3.52
C ASN A 537 10.58 -2.34 4.00
N TRP A 538 10.97 -2.18 5.25
CA TRP A 538 11.78 -3.14 5.99
C TRP A 538 10.89 -3.90 6.97
N ILE A 539 10.91 -5.23 6.90
CA ILE A 539 9.99 -6.10 7.64
C ILE A 539 10.78 -7.19 8.36
N GLY A 540 10.86 -7.09 9.69
CA GLY A 540 11.58 -8.01 10.56
C GLY A 540 12.99 -7.58 10.93
N THR A 541 13.37 -6.33 10.66
CA THR A 541 14.71 -5.79 10.94
C THR A 541 14.67 -4.52 11.79
N ASP A 542 15.82 -4.07 12.26
CA ASP A 542 15.98 -2.77 12.90
C ASP A 542 15.88 -1.61 11.89
N VAL A 543 15.94 -0.39 12.41
CA VAL A 543 15.87 0.86 11.60
C VAL A 543 17.05 1.04 10.64
N ASP A 544 18.14 0.32 10.82
CA ASP A 544 19.32 0.31 9.96
C ASP A 544 19.27 -0.81 8.91
N GLY A 545 18.30 -1.75 9.00
CA GLY A 545 18.11 -2.89 8.10
C GLY A 545 19.16 -3.98 8.21
N VAL A 546 19.99 -3.98 9.26
CA VAL A 546 21.16 -4.84 9.37
C VAL A 546 21.09 -5.87 10.50
N ARG A 547 20.15 -5.75 11.43
CA ARG A 547 19.90 -6.71 12.50
C ARG A 547 18.46 -7.18 12.49
N ALA A 548 18.24 -8.46 12.78
CA ALA A 548 16.90 -9.01 12.94
C ALA A 548 16.23 -8.49 14.22
N ILE A 549 15.01 -7.99 14.09
CA ILE A 549 14.02 -7.78 15.15
C ILE A 549 12.74 -8.44 14.66
N PRO A 550 12.60 -9.75 14.91
CA PRO A 550 11.62 -10.58 14.23
C PRO A 550 10.17 -10.20 14.55
N ASN A 551 9.29 -10.21 13.52
CA ASN A 551 7.90 -10.49 13.76
C ASN A 551 7.77 -12.00 14.08
N HIS A 552 6.91 -12.36 15.03
CA HIS A 552 6.85 -13.74 15.54
C HIS A 552 6.13 -14.73 14.63
N ALA A 553 5.60 -14.26 13.52
CA ALA A 553 5.06 -15.10 12.45
C ALA A 553 5.68 -14.69 11.10
N ASN A 554 4.89 -14.63 10.01
CA ASN A 554 5.41 -14.27 8.69
C ASN A 554 5.75 -12.77 8.57
N GLY A 555 6.69 -12.45 7.72
CA GLY A 555 6.91 -11.06 7.33
C GLY A 555 5.65 -10.48 6.69
N ILE A 556 5.15 -11.12 5.64
CA ILE A 556 3.89 -10.78 4.96
C ILE A 556 3.05 -12.05 4.79
N ILE A 557 1.75 -11.97 5.07
CA ILE A 557 0.79 -13.01 4.71
C ILE A 557 -0.37 -12.43 3.88
N ILE A 558 -0.76 -13.17 2.83
CA ILE A 558 -1.96 -12.90 2.03
C ILE A 558 -2.84 -14.15 2.12
N TYR A 559 -4.07 -14.00 2.61
CA TYR A 559 -4.91 -15.15 2.94
C TYR A 559 -6.41 -14.87 2.75
N ASP A 560 -7.20 -15.91 2.84
CA ASP A 560 -8.68 -15.85 2.91
C ASP A 560 -9.30 -15.05 1.74
N LEU A 561 -8.99 -15.49 0.50
CA LEU A 561 -9.55 -14.96 -0.75
C LEU A 561 -9.08 -13.54 -1.16
N ALA A 562 -8.09 -12.96 -0.52
CA ALA A 562 -7.50 -11.69 -0.93
C ALA A 562 -6.72 -11.86 -2.24
N LYS A 563 -6.98 -11.01 -3.26
CA LYS A 563 -6.48 -11.22 -4.63
C LYS A 563 -5.75 -10.02 -5.20
N LYS A 564 -4.91 -10.28 -6.22
CA LYS A 564 -4.26 -9.24 -7.04
C LYS A 564 -3.45 -8.24 -6.22
N ASN A 565 -2.94 -8.64 -5.08
CA ASN A 565 -2.08 -7.79 -4.25
C ASN A 565 -0.66 -7.75 -4.83
N LYS A 566 0.10 -6.72 -4.54
CA LYS A 566 1.47 -6.54 -5.02
C LYS A 566 2.45 -6.38 -3.87
N ILE A 567 3.53 -7.18 -3.89
CA ILE A 567 4.63 -7.10 -2.92
C ILE A 567 5.89 -6.68 -3.67
N GLY A 568 6.40 -5.49 -3.37
CA GLY A 568 7.56 -4.92 -4.05
C GLY A 568 7.24 -4.32 -5.41
N GLY A 569 8.26 -4.17 -6.25
CA GLY A 569 8.12 -3.60 -7.60
C GLY A 569 9.42 -3.61 -8.37
N THR A 570 9.37 -3.08 -9.60
CA THR A 570 10.50 -3.09 -10.54
C THR A 570 11.46 -1.92 -10.38
N VAL A 571 11.16 -0.96 -9.51
CA VAL A 571 12.08 0.14 -9.18
C VAL A 571 12.62 -0.02 -7.78
N VAL A 572 13.82 0.48 -7.53
CA VAL A 572 14.57 0.26 -6.27
C VAL A 572 13.79 0.73 -5.04
N GLU A 573 13.06 1.82 -5.15
CA GLU A 573 12.27 2.41 -4.05
C GLU A 573 11.10 1.51 -3.62
N GLN A 574 10.60 0.68 -4.53
CA GLN A 574 9.49 -0.24 -4.25
C GLN A 574 9.96 -1.58 -3.67
N GLN A 575 11.25 -1.86 -3.67
CA GLN A 575 11.80 -3.11 -3.14
C GLN A 575 11.62 -3.18 -1.63
N ASN A 576 10.99 -4.24 -1.13
CA ASN A 576 10.99 -4.51 0.30
C ASN A 576 12.24 -5.30 0.69
N GLN A 577 12.70 -5.08 1.91
CA GLN A 577 13.55 -6.01 2.63
C GLN A 577 12.67 -6.79 3.62
N ILE A 578 12.58 -8.11 3.42
CA ILE A 578 11.76 -9.01 4.25
C ILE A 578 12.67 -10.06 4.86
N ALA A 579 13.12 -9.80 6.08
CA ALA A 579 14.23 -10.58 6.64
C ALA A 579 14.13 -10.71 8.17
N GLY A 580 14.65 -11.79 8.72
CA GLY A 580 14.73 -12.00 10.16
C GLY A 580 13.43 -12.40 10.84
N ASN A 581 12.32 -12.64 10.11
CA ASN A 581 11.04 -13.04 10.71
C ASN A 581 11.08 -14.50 11.17
N GLN A 582 10.28 -14.88 12.17
CA GLN A 582 10.25 -16.26 12.68
C GLN A 582 9.49 -17.21 11.74
N GLY A 583 8.51 -16.71 10.98
CA GLY A 583 7.78 -17.44 9.96
C GLY A 583 8.45 -17.40 8.59
N TRP A 584 7.62 -17.43 7.55
CA TRP A 584 8.02 -17.22 6.16
C TRP A 584 8.26 -15.72 5.88
N GLY A 585 9.16 -15.43 4.95
CA GLY A 585 9.27 -14.06 4.44
C GLY A 585 7.93 -13.59 3.88
N VAL A 586 7.36 -14.36 2.94
CA VAL A 586 6.03 -14.14 2.36
C VAL A 586 5.24 -15.44 2.36
N SER A 587 3.98 -15.43 2.78
CA SER A 587 3.05 -16.55 2.64
C SER A 587 1.78 -16.13 1.89
N ILE A 588 1.33 -16.95 0.93
CA ILE A 588 0.06 -16.75 0.19
C ILE A 588 -0.78 -18.00 0.39
N GLU A 589 -1.96 -17.86 0.99
CA GLU A 589 -2.76 -19.00 1.46
C GLU A 589 -4.26 -18.86 1.13
N SER A 590 -5.00 -19.96 1.26
CA SER A 590 -6.47 -19.97 1.33
C SER A 590 -7.16 -19.29 0.14
N ASN A 591 -6.86 -19.74 -1.08
CA ASN A 591 -7.43 -19.26 -2.34
C ASN A 591 -7.16 -17.76 -2.64
N SER A 592 -6.05 -17.25 -2.14
CA SER A 592 -5.58 -15.88 -2.41
C SER A 592 -4.64 -15.91 -3.61
N GLY A 593 -5.12 -15.50 -4.76
CA GLY A 593 -4.39 -15.65 -6.03
C GLY A 593 -4.14 -14.35 -6.79
N GLY A 594 -3.34 -14.46 -7.86
CA GLY A 594 -3.02 -13.32 -8.72
C GLY A 594 -2.11 -12.29 -8.08
N THR A 595 -1.39 -12.65 -7.02
CA THR A 595 -0.44 -11.76 -6.34
C THR A 595 0.88 -11.72 -7.10
N ALA A 596 1.45 -10.50 -7.25
CA ALA A 596 2.77 -10.28 -7.83
C ALA A 596 3.80 -9.98 -6.74
N ILE A 597 4.89 -10.75 -6.70
CA ILE A 597 6.04 -10.58 -5.80
C ILE A 597 7.25 -10.21 -6.66
N LEU A 598 7.64 -8.94 -6.65
CA LEU A 598 8.61 -8.38 -7.61
C LEU A 598 9.71 -7.58 -6.91
N GLY A 599 10.97 -7.83 -7.26
CA GLY A 599 12.12 -7.01 -6.89
C GLY A 599 12.48 -6.99 -5.40
N ASN A 600 11.97 -7.91 -4.58
CA ASN A 600 12.21 -7.89 -3.14
C ASN A 600 13.53 -8.54 -2.75
N ARG A 601 14.04 -8.18 -1.59
CA ARG A 601 15.15 -8.84 -0.88
C ARG A 601 14.59 -9.64 0.28
N ILE A 602 14.67 -10.96 0.19
CA ILE A 602 14.06 -11.88 1.15
C ILE A 602 15.14 -12.73 1.83
N GLY A 603 15.39 -12.48 3.11
CA GLY A 603 16.40 -13.18 3.93
C GLY A 603 17.79 -12.57 3.91
N ILE A 604 17.96 -11.36 3.38
CA ILE A 604 19.23 -10.65 3.31
C ILE A 604 19.12 -9.20 3.80
N ALA A 605 20.21 -8.68 4.36
CA ALA A 605 20.30 -7.29 4.80
C ALA A 605 20.51 -6.32 3.63
N ASP A 606 20.05 -5.08 3.79
CA ASP A 606 20.29 -4.03 2.81
C ASP A 606 21.76 -3.61 2.77
N GLY A 607 22.26 -3.34 1.56
CA GLY A 607 23.62 -2.83 1.32
C GLY A 607 24.78 -3.79 1.58
N THR A 608 24.63 -4.79 2.45
CA THR A 608 25.72 -5.69 2.83
C THR A 608 25.56 -7.12 2.35
N LEU A 609 24.37 -7.52 1.92
CA LEU A 609 23.99 -8.90 1.58
C LEU A 609 24.23 -9.91 2.71
N ALA A 610 24.38 -9.43 3.94
CA ALA A 610 24.54 -10.29 5.10
C ALA A 610 23.29 -11.14 5.31
N SER A 611 23.51 -12.37 5.83
CA SER A 611 22.43 -13.30 6.13
C SER A 611 21.51 -12.77 7.24
N LEU A 612 20.24 -12.59 6.92
CA LEU A 612 19.16 -12.29 7.86
C LEU A 612 17.95 -13.16 7.51
N GLY A 613 18.13 -14.48 7.47
CA GLY A 613 17.12 -15.43 7.02
C GLY A 613 15.81 -15.37 7.79
N ASN A 614 14.69 -15.51 7.09
CA ASN A 614 13.41 -15.85 7.70
C ASN A 614 13.43 -17.33 8.10
N THR A 615 12.97 -17.66 9.31
CA THR A 615 13.25 -18.96 9.92
C THR A 615 12.54 -20.12 9.23
N ALA A 616 11.29 -19.94 8.81
CA ALA A 616 10.52 -21.00 8.15
C ALA A 616 10.87 -21.17 6.66
N GLY A 617 11.24 -20.12 5.97
CA GLY A 617 11.59 -20.11 4.55
C GLY A 617 11.39 -18.75 3.89
N GLY A 618 11.67 -18.68 2.58
CA GLY A 618 11.55 -17.43 1.82
C GLY A 618 10.10 -17.10 1.47
N ILE A 619 9.52 -17.85 0.52
CA ILE A 619 8.14 -17.67 0.03
C ILE A 619 7.39 -19.01 0.15
N ARG A 620 6.14 -18.97 0.61
CA ARG A 620 5.22 -20.09 0.62
C ARG A 620 3.95 -19.77 -0.14
N ILE A 621 3.49 -20.70 -0.97
CA ILE A 621 2.18 -20.64 -1.63
C ILE A 621 1.40 -21.90 -1.25
N SER A 622 0.20 -21.75 -0.70
CA SER A 622 -0.64 -22.84 -0.23
C SER A 622 -2.10 -22.62 -0.65
N GLN A 623 -2.71 -23.57 -1.33
CA GLN A 623 -4.09 -23.47 -1.83
C GLN A 623 -4.34 -22.16 -2.61
N SER A 624 -3.38 -21.70 -3.41
CA SER A 624 -3.45 -20.41 -4.08
C SER A 624 -2.81 -20.47 -5.46
N SER A 625 -3.48 -19.91 -6.47
CA SER A 625 -3.13 -20.07 -7.87
C SER A 625 -2.83 -18.75 -8.57
N ASN A 626 -2.13 -18.84 -9.71
CA ASN A 626 -1.85 -17.72 -10.61
C ASN A 626 -1.06 -16.57 -9.95
N ASN A 627 -0.16 -16.89 -9.03
CA ASN A 627 0.74 -15.91 -8.45
C ASN A 627 2.01 -15.78 -9.30
N GLN A 628 2.60 -14.60 -9.29
CA GLN A 628 3.80 -14.27 -10.04
C GLN A 628 4.94 -13.94 -9.09
N ILE A 629 6.04 -14.70 -9.15
CA ILE A 629 7.28 -14.45 -8.41
C ILE A 629 8.37 -14.06 -9.41
N GLY A 630 8.69 -12.77 -9.50
CA GLY A 630 9.48 -12.20 -10.60
C GLY A 630 8.70 -12.10 -11.91
N ASP A 631 9.08 -11.19 -12.79
CA ASP A 631 8.41 -10.91 -14.07
C ASP A 631 9.24 -11.26 -15.30
N GLY A 632 10.37 -11.96 -15.12
CA GLY A 632 11.31 -12.28 -16.20
C GLY A 632 12.32 -11.16 -16.49
N THR A 633 12.13 -9.96 -15.94
CA THR A 633 13.09 -8.84 -16.07
C THR A 633 14.10 -8.84 -14.92
N PHE A 634 15.23 -8.19 -15.14
CA PHE A 634 16.23 -8.00 -14.07
C PHE A 634 15.69 -7.15 -12.92
N GLN A 635 14.87 -6.13 -13.24
CA GLN A 635 14.28 -5.21 -12.28
C GLN A 635 13.19 -5.87 -11.41
N GLY A 636 12.45 -6.82 -11.97
CA GLY A 636 11.43 -7.58 -11.25
C GLY A 636 11.95 -8.80 -10.51
N SER A 637 13.25 -9.09 -10.63
CA SER A 637 13.92 -10.24 -9.98
C SER A 637 13.93 -10.08 -8.46
N ASN A 638 13.40 -11.05 -7.72
CA ASN A 638 13.56 -11.12 -6.28
C ASN A 638 14.90 -11.78 -5.93
N TRP A 639 15.51 -11.30 -4.85
CA TRP A 639 16.69 -11.92 -4.23
C TRP A 639 16.23 -12.70 -3.00
N ILE A 640 16.16 -14.03 -3.11
CA ILE A 640 15.66 -14.93 -2.06
C ILE A 640 16.84 -15.77 -1.59
N SER A 641 17.41 -15.41 -0.44
CA SER A 641 18.65 -16.07 0.01
C SER A 641 18.74 -16.18 1.52
N ASN A 642 19.43 -17.21 1.98
CA ASN A 642 19.73 -17.50 3.39
C ASN A 642 18.47 -17.70 4.27
N ASN A 643 17.28 -17.91 3.70
CA ASN A 643 16.11 -18.26 4.48
C ASN A 643 16.20 -19.72 4.98
N GLY A 644 15.31 -20.10 5.88
CA GLY A 644 15.27 -21.46 6.45
C GLY A 644 15.45 -22.60 5.44
N PRO A 645 14.76 -23.72 5.51
CA PRO A 645 15.08 -24.86 4.68
C PRO A 645 14.86 -24.61 3.17
N VAL A 646 13.89 -23.76 2.80
CA VAL A 646 13.45 -23.64 1.40
C VAL A 646 13.36 -22.18 0.97
N GLY A 647 13.76 -21.92 -0.30
CA GLY A 647 13.61 -20.60 -0.93
C GLY A 647 12.16 -20.28 -1.26
N ILE A 648 11.55 -21.14 -2.10
CA ILE A 648 10.14 -21.03 -2.49
C ILE A 648 9.50 -22.41 -2.32
N GLN A 649 8.37 -22.47 -1.61
CA GLN A 649 7.60 -23.70 -1.42
C GLN A 649 6.18 -23.51 -1.96
N ILE A 650 5.72 -24.44 -2.79
CA ILE A 650 4.35 -24.48 -3.30
C ILE A 650 3.71 -25.79 -2.88
N ILE A 651 2.61 -25.74 -2.13
CA ILE A 651 1.94 -26.94 -1.60
C ILE A 651 0.44 -26.93 -1.95
N HIS A 652 -0.15 -28.12 -1.91
CA HIS A 652 -1.53 -28.45 -2.28
C HIS A 652 -1.81 -28.41 -3.79
N GLU A 653 -2.53 -29.41 -4.27
CA GLU A 653 -2.91 -29.60 -5.67
C GLU A 653 -3.63 -28.38 -6.29
N SER A 654 -4.41 -27.62 -5.49
CA SER A 654 -5.08 -26.42 -5.95
C SER A 654 -4.14 -25.23 -6.20
N SER A 655 -2.86 -25.33 -5.87
CA SER A 655 -1.85 -24.31 -6.11
C SER A 655 -1.24 -24.46 -7.49
N SER A 656 -1.92 -24.01 -8.54
CA SER A 656 -1.49 -24.15 -9.94
C SER A 656 -1.29 -22.80 -10.63
N GLY A 657 -0.55 -22.79 -11.74
CA GLY A 657 -0.30 -21.58 -12.51
C GLY A 657 0.55 -20.54 -11.78
N ASN A 658 1.34 -20.95 -10.79
CA ASN A 658 2.25 -20.05 -10.08
C ASN A 658 3.58 -19.97 -10.82
N SER A 659 3.88 -18.78 -11.37
CA SER A 659 5.09 -18.54 -12.17
C SER A 659 6.25 -18.01 -11.33
N ILE A 660 7.45 -18.56 -11.59
CA ILE A 660 8.68 -18.14 -10.92
C ILE A 660 9.71 -17.83 -12.00
N SER A 661 9.94 -16.56 -12.29
CA SER A 661 10.79 -16.13 -13.40
C SER A 661 11.90 -15.20 -12.99
N ASN A 662 13.13 -15.53 -13.41
CA ASN A 662 14.34 -14.71 -13.26
C ASN A 662 14.62 -14.24 -11.82
N ASN A 663 14.36 -15.08 -10.81
CA ASN A 663 14.72 -14.79 -9.43
C ASN A 663 16.12 -15.33 -9.09
N TYR A 664 16.81 -14.66 -8.16
CA TYR A 664 18.00 -15.23 -7.53
C TYR A 664 17.59 -15.98 -6.26
N ILE A 665 17.77 -17.29 -6.27
CA ILE A 665 17.37 -18.18 -5.15
C ILE A 665 18.59 -19.01 -4.74
N ALA A 666 19.13 -18.79 -3.53
CA ALA A 666 20.36 -19.43 -3.11
C ALA A 666 20.52 -19.56 -1.59
N ASN A 667 21.46 -20.40 -1.16
CA ASN A 667 21.87 -20.58 0.24
C ASN A 667 20.72 -21.05 1.15
N HIS A 668 19.87 -21.94 0.67
CA HIS A 668 18.88 -22.66 1.47
C HIS A 668 19.39 -24.04 1.85
N SER A 669 19.00 -24.57 3.02
CA SER A 669 19.56 -25.84 3.51
C SER A 669 18.95 -27.07 2.84
N SER A 670 17.78 -26.97 2.17
CA SER A 670 17.10 -28.07 1.49
C SER A 670 16.96 -27.79 -0.01
N ALA A 671 16.04 -26.90 -0.41
CA ALA A 671 15.74 -26.68 -1.81
C ALA A 671 15.61 -25.19 -2.17
N SER A 672 15.93 -24.83 -3.41
CA SER A 672 15.64 -23.48 -3.95
C SER A 672 14.16 -23.32 -4.23
N ILE A 673 13.54 -24.29 -4.92
CA ILE A 673 12.10 -24.43 -5.17
C ILE A 673 11.71 -25.84 -4.75
N ASP A 674 10.59 -26.00 -4.06
CA ASP A 674 10.08 -27.27 -3.53
C ASP A 674 8.56 -27.33 -3.80
N LEU A 675 8.16 -28.25 -4.66
CA LEU A 675 6.78 -28.54 -5.01
C LEU A 675 6.28 -29.75 -4.19
N GLY A 676 5.45 -29.54 -3.20
CA GLY A 676 4.90 -30.63 -2.37
C GLY A 676 5.34 -30.61 -0.92
N ALA A 677 6.44 -29.98 -0.58
CA ALA A 677 7.08 -29.97 0.76
C ALA A 677 7.72 -31.32 1.15
N ASP A 678 8.20 -32.05 0.19
CA ASP A 678 8.84 -33.36 0.36
C ASP A 678 10.27 -33.42 -0.22
N GLY A 679 10.78 -32.30 -0.68
CA GLY A 679 12.09 -32.11 -1.31
C GLY A 679 11.99 -32.23 -2.83
N PRO A 680 13.14 -32.35 -3.56
CA PRO A 680 13.13 -32.37 -5.01
C PRO A 680 12.30 -33.54 -5.56
N THR A 681 11.26 -33.24 -6.33
CA THR A 681 10.39 -34.23 -6.98
C THR A 681 11.09 -34.81 -8.23
N PRO A 682 11.31 -36.13 -8.35
CA PRO A 682 11.87 -36.72 -9.56
C PRO A 682 10.95 -36.50 -10.76
N ASN A 683 11.53 -36.19 -11.94
CA ASN A 683 10.78 -36.16 -13.18
C ASN A 683 10.11 -37.53 -13.48
N ASP A 684 8.84 -37.51 -13.87
CA ASP A 684 8.10 -38.69 -14.29
C ASP A 684 7.87 -38.72 -15.82
N SER A 685 7.39 -39.84 -16.33
CA SER A 685 7.15 -39.97 -17.77
C SER A 685 5.90 -39.20 -18.19
N LEU A 686 6.04 -38.35 -19.22
CA LEU A 686 4.96 -37.53 -19.81
C LEU A 686 4.34 -36.52 -18.84
N ASP A 687 4.98 -36.24 -17.68
CA ASP A 687 4.51 -35.30 -16.70
C ASP A 687 3.07 -35.58 -16.25
N SER A 688 2.87 -36.84 -15.83
CA SER A 688 1.53 -37.42 -15.61
C SER A 688 1.04 -37.34 -14.19
N ASP A 689 1.88 -36.94 -13.24
CA ASP A 689 1.54 -36.83 -11.84
C ASP A 689 0.71 -35.54 -11.58
N THR A 690 0.09 -35.46 -10.41
CA THR A 690 -0.76 -34.35 -10.01
C THR A 690 -0.29 -33.76 -8.68
N GLY A 691 -0.36 -32.44 -8.56
CA GLY A 691 0.11 -31.78 -7.35
C GLY A 691 0.22 -30.26 -7.51
N PRO A 692 0.91 -29.58 -6.59
CA PRO A 692 1.15 -28.15 -6.68
C PRO A 692 1.93 -27.81 -7.96
N ASN A 693 1.49 -26.78 -8.68
CA ASN A 693 1.99 -26.43 -10.01
C ASN A 693 2.03 -27.63 -10.98
N GLN A 694 1.13 -28.59 -10.79
CA GLN A 694 1.04 -29.85 -11.57
C GLN A 694 2.30 -30.75 -11.44
N LEU A 695 3.13 -30.52 -10.43
CA LEU A 695 4.47 -31.15 -10.25
C LEU A 695 5.33 -31.08 -11.51
N GLN A 696 5.19 -30.01 -12.28
CA GLN A 696 5.82 -29.79 -13.58
C GLN A 696 7.28 -30.29 -13.60
N ASN A 697 7.58 -31.18 -14.52
CA ASN A 697 8.93 -31.71 -14.73
C ASN A 697 9.95 -30.60 -15.03
N TYR A 698 11.14 -30.71 -14.44
CA TYR A 698 12.22 -29.75 -14.68
C TYR A 698 13.12 -30.16 -15.84
N PRO A 699 13.75 -29.21 -16.58
CA PRO A 699 14.68 -29.53 -17.65
C PRO A 699 15.95 -30.16 -17.12
N ILE A 700 16.57 -31.01 -17.91
CA ILE A 700 17.89 -31.56 -17.62
C ILE A 700 18.92 -30.77 -18.45
N VAL A 701 19.86 -30.10 -17.79
CA VAL A 701 21.00 -29.46 -18.46
C VAL A 701 22.06 -30.51 -18.74
N GLU A 702 22.16 -30.95 -19.98
CA GLU A 702 23.10 -32.02 -20.36
C GLU A 702 24.47 -31.47 -20.70
N PHE A 703 24.53 -30.24 -21.21
CA PHE A 703 25.70 -29.66 -21.80
C PHE A 703 25.88 -28.20 -21.39
N ALA A 704 27.09 -27.79 -21.06
CA ALA A 704 27.45 -26.42 -20.78
C ALA A 704 28.91 -26.15 -21.13
N VAL A 705 29.18 -25.29 -22.11
CA VAL A 705 30.51 -24.90 -22.54
C VAL A 705 30.66 -23.38 -22.56
N VAL A 706 31.77 -22.92 -22.03
CA VAL A 706 32.13 -21.50 -22.01
C VAL A 706 33.54 -21.34 -22.54
N SER A 707 33.71 -20.47 -23.54
CA SER A 707 34.98 -19.99 -24.04
C SER A 707 35.03 -18.47 -23.95
N PRO A 708 36.16 -17.80 -24.13
CA PRO A 708 36.22 -16.33 -24.10
C PRO A 708 35.31 -15.63 -25.11
N SER A 709 34.88 -16.32 -26.17
CA SER A 709 34.07 -15.75 -27.26
C SER A 709 32.74 -16.44 -27.46
N ARG A 710 32.37 -17.46 -26.68
CA ARG A 710 31.11 -18.20 -26.90
C ARG A 710 30.65 -18.89 -25.62
N THR A 711 29.34 -18.90 -25.41
CA THR A 711 28.66 -19.68 -24.37
C THR A 711 27.60 -20.55 -25.03
N GLN A 712 27.68 -21.87 -24.82
CA GLN A 712 26.71 -22.83 -25.32
C GLN A 712 26.19 -23.68 -24.17
N VAL A 713 24.88 -23.82 -24.05
CA VAL A 713 24.20 -24.66 -23.07
C VAL A 713 23.09 -25.41 -23.78
N ALA A 714 22.96 -26.70 -23.56
CA ALA A 714 21.91 -27.52 -24.16
C ALA A 714 21.38 -28.56 -23.16
N GLY A 715 20.18 -29.01 -23.41
CA GLY A 715 19.53 -30.02 -22.58
C GLY A 715 18.21 -30.49 -23.15
N LYS A 716 17.50 -31.26 -22.36
CA LYS A 716 16.19 -31.80 -22.72
C LYS A 716 15.16 -31.54 -21.63
N LEU A 717 13.91 -31.52 -22.02
CA LEU A 717 12.74 -31.56 -21.14
C LEU A 717 11.89 -32.77 -21.54
N GLU A 718 11.52 -33.60 -20.58
CA GLU A 718 10.52 -34.65 -20.74
C GLU A 718 9.26 -34.20 -20.00
N SER A 719 8.14 -33.91 -20.73
CA SER A 719 6.91 -33.40 -20.14
C SER A 719 5.71 -33.72 -21.04
N THR A 720 4.59 -33.06 -20.85
CA THR A 720 3.35 -33.26 -21.61
C THR A 720 3.60 -33.20 -23.12
N PRO A 721 3.16 -34.20 -23.94
CA PRO A 721 3.38 -34.25 -25.37
C PRO A 721 2.75 -33.06 -26.12
N ASN A 722 3.36 -32.69 -27.26
CA ASN A 722 2.91 -31.63 -28.19
C ASN A 722 2.60 -30.31 -27.50
N SER A 723 3.38 -29.94 -26.48
CA SER A 723 3.18 -28.78 -25.63
C SER A 723 4.40 -27.85 -25.65
N THR A 724 4.18 -26.53 -25.64
CA THR A 724 5.26 -25.54 -25.64
C THR A 724 5.55 -25.08 -24.22
N PHE A 725 6.82 -25.05 -23.85
CA PHE A 725 7.33 -24.65 -22.57
C PHE A 725 8.31 -23.48 -22.71
N GLN A 726 8.38 -22.64 -21.68
CA GLN A 726 9.45 -21.67 -21.53
C GLN A 726 10.49 -22.22 -20.57
N ILE A 727 11.72 -22.38 -21.05
CA ILE A 727 12.86 -22.79 -20.25
C ILE A 727 13.60 -21.55 -19.77
N ASP A 728 13.59 -21.31 -18.46
CA ASP A 728 14.38 -20.27 -17.84
C ASP A 728 15.76 -20.86 -17.47
N LEU A 729 16.79 -20.49 -18.23
CA LEU A 729 18.18 -20.88 -18.01
C LEU A 729 18.88 -19.80 -17.20
N PHE A 730 19.57 -20.17 -16.14
CA PHE A 730 20.35 -19.23 -15.33
C PHE A 730 21.67 -19.81 -14.88
N GLY A 731 22.68 -18.95 -14.79
CA GLY A 731 24.03 -19.29 -14.37
C GLY A 731 24.39 -18.60 -13.06
N GLN A 732 24.96 -19.37 -12.12
CA GLN A 732 25.47 -18.88 -10.85
C GLN A 732 26.95 -19.16 -10.73
N GLN A 733 27.73 -18.15 -10.33
CA GLN A 733 29.17 -18.31 -10.11
C GLN A 733 29.43 -18.53 -8.62
N VAL A 734 30.25 -19.50 -8.28
CA VAL A 734 30.64 -19.79 -6.90
C VAL A 734 31.33 -18.57 -6.28
N GLY A 735 30.78 -18.08 -5.18
CA GLY A 735 31.27 -16.91 -4.44
C GLY A 735 30.83 -15.55 -4.98
N VAL A 736 29.96 -15.51 -6.00
CA VAL A 736 29.32 -14.29 -6.50
C VAL A 736 27.83 -14.36 -6.20
N LEU A 737 27.29 -13.31 -5.60
CA LEU A 737 25.85 -13.21 -5.32
C LEU A 737 25.10 -12.71 -6.56
N GLY A 738 23.99 -13.34 -6.86
CA GLY A 738 23.15 -13.06 -8.02
C GLY A 738 23.36 -14.03 -9.18
N ASN A 739 22.36 -14.03 -10.09
CA ASN A 739 22.53 -14.74 -11.36
C ASN A 739 23.51 -13.94 -12.22
N THR A 740 24.63 -14.55 -12.57
CA THR A 740 25.62 -13.95 -13.46
C THR A 740 25.24 -14.08 -14.94
N PHE A 741 24.18 -14.85 -15.20
CA PHE A 741 23.65 -15.13 -16.51
C PHE A 741 22.16 -15.49 -16.41
N SER A 742 21.33 -15.08 -17.37
CA SER A 742 19.95 -15.57 -17.55
C SER A 742 19.55 -15.54 -19.03
N ALA A 743 18.77 -16.52 -19.46
CA ALA A 743 18.16 -16.60 -20.78
C ALA A 743 16.82 -17.31 -20.69
N ASN A 744 15.93 -16.99 -21.64
CA ASN A 744 14.64 -17.66 -21.78
C ASN A 744 14.58 -18.34 -23.16
N ILE A 745 14.20 -19.60 -23.21
CA ILE A 745 14.24 -20.46 -24.40
C ILE A 745 12.86 -21.08 -24.56
N SER A 746 12.25 -20.99 -25.73
CA SER A 746 11.03 -21.71 -26.06
C SER A 746 11.37 -23.12 -26.55
N ALA A 747 10.73 -24.15 -25.99
CA ALA A 747 10.91 -25.54 -26.41
C ALA A 747 9.56 -26.23 -26.52
N THR A 748 9.35 -26.98 -27.62
CA THR A 748 8.10 -27.71 -27.86
C THR A 748 8.36 -29.19 -27.82
N THR A 749 7.61 -29.94 -27.00
CA THR A 749 7.72 -31.39 -26.92
C THR A 749 7.10 -32.06 -28.15
N ASN A 750 7.74 -33.14 -28.60
CA ASN A 750 7.21 -34.00 -29.64
C ASN A 750 6.08 -34.91 -29.12
N SER A 751 5.57 -35.83 -29.96
CA SER A 751 4.54 -36.80 -29.58
C SER A 751 4.93 -37.77 -28.47
N GLN A 752 6.23 -37.90 -28.19
CA GLN A 752 6.77 -38.70 -27.08
C GLN A 752 7.00 -37.88 -25.80
N GLY A 753 6.62 -36.59 -25.80
CA GLY A 753 6.79 -35.70 -24.66
C GLY A 753 8.22 -35.18 -24.46
N ILE A 754 9.08 -35.26 -25.48
CA ILE A 754 10.50 -34.84 -25.38
C ILE A 754 10.70 -33.55 -26.16
N ALA A 755 11.28 -32.52 -25.52
CA ALA A 755 11.80 -31.31 -26.16
C ALA A 755 13.29 -31.18 -25.90
N TYR A 756 14.05 -30.97 -26.95
CA TYR A 756 15.44 -30.53 -26.82
C TYR A 756 15.51 -29.01 -26.91
N TRP A 757 16.38 -28.42 -26.12
CA TRP A 757 16.57 -26.98 -26.09
C TRP A 757 18.05 -26.62 -26.12
N HIS A 758 18.36 -25.45 -26.67
CA HIS A 758 19.74 -25.00 -26.84
C HIS A 758 19.83 -23.49 -26.71
N TYR A 759 20.89 -23.04 -26.06
CA TYR A 759 21.30 -21.64 -25.97
C TYR A 759 22.70 -21.49 -26.54
N ASP A 760 22.88 -20.51 -27.44
CA ASP A 760 24.16 -20.21 -28.08
C ASP A 760 24.33 -18.69 -28.22
N GLN A 761 25.41 -18.18 -27.67
CA GLN A 761 25.77 -16.75 -27.73
C GLN A 761 27.23 -16.56 -28.09
N SER A 762 27.50 -15.51 -28.89
CA SER A 762 28.83 -15.14 -29.36
C SER A 762 29.63 -14.31 -28.35
N PHE A 763 29.40 -14.47 -27.07
CA PHE A 763 30.23 -13.92 -25.99
C PHE A 763 30.46 -14.99 -24.92
N GLY A 764 31.61 -14.89 -24.26
CA GLY A 764 31.95 -15.77 -23.15
C GLY A 764 31.55 -15.19 -21.81
N ILE A 765 31.19 -16.07 -20.88
CA ILE A 765 30.98 -15.74 -19.46
C ILE A 765 32.09 -16.41 -18.63
N ASP A 766 32.09 -16.19 -17.31
CA ASP A 766 33.08 -16.84 -16.43
C ASP A 766 32.96 -18.37 -16.47
N PRO A 767 34.05 -19.11 -16.75
CA PRO A 767 34.00 -20.56 -16.82
C PRO A 767 33.77 -21.28 -15.47
N ARG A 768 33.69 -20.54 -14.35
CA ARG A 768 33.27 -21.06 -13.04
C ARG A 768 31.75 -21.03 -12.84
N THR A 769 31.00 -20.63 -13.85
CA THR A 769 29.54 -20.60 -13.80
C THR A 769 28.96 -22.01 -13.78
N VAL A 770 28.01 -22.25 -12.90
CA VAL A 770 27.18 -23.45 -12.88
C VAL A 770 25.82 -23.09 -13.44
N PHE A 771 25.35 -23.85 -14.43
CA PHE A 771 24.06 -23.62 -15.08
C PHE A 771 22.95 -24.46 -14.46
N TYR A 772 21.79 -23.82 -14.32
CA TYR A 772 20.53 -24.41 -13.84
C TYR A 772 19.41 -24.01 -14.77
N ALA A 773 18.34 -24.80 -14.81
CA ALA A 773 17.17 -24.51 -15.62
C ALA A 773 15.87 -24.85 -14.87
N THR A 774 14.80 -24.15 -15.21
CA THR A 774 13.42 -24.46 -14.82
C THR A 774 12.54 -24.42 -16.06
N ALA A 775 11.41 -25.14 -16.06
CA ALA A 775 10.41 -25.11 -17.12
C ALA A 775 9.10 -24.51 -16.63
N ARG A 776 8.45 -23.78 -17.52
CA ARG A 776 7.13 -23.21 -17.27
C ARG A 776 6.19 -23.54 -18.43
N ASN A 777 5.04 -24.13 -18.10
CA ASN A 777 4.02 -24.47 -19.08
C ASN A 777 3.14 -23.27 -19.46
N ALA A 778 2.24 -23.45 -20.42
CA ALA A 778 1.34 -22.41 -20.92
C ALA A 778 0.35 -21.88 -19.85
N LEU A 779 0.06 -22.64 -18.81
CA LEU A 779 -0.77 -22.24 -17.68
C LEU A 779 -0.01 -21.38 -16.65
N GLY A 780 1.31 -21.26 -16.79
CA GLY A 780 2.18 -20.54 -15.86
C GLY A 780 2.77 -21.42 -14.74
N SER A 781 2.45 -22.71 -14.68
CA SER A 781 3.02 -23.64 -13.69
C SER A 781 4.51 -23.80 -13.91
N GLN A 782 5.31 -23.47 -12.89
CA GLN A 782 6.76 -23.53 -12.88
C GLN A 782 7.25 -24.83 -12.23
N SER A 783 8.29 -25.41 -12.80
CA SER A 783 8.98 -26.59 -12.24
C SER A 783 9.91 -26.24 -11.08
N GLU A 784 10.41 -27.25 -10.43
CA GLU A 784 11.60 -27.18 -9.59
C GLU A 784 12.85 -26.85 -10.39
N VAL A 785 13.96 -26.60 -9.70
CA VAL A 785 15.26 -26.27 -10.32
C VAL A 785 16.00 -27.54 -10.67
N SER A 786 16.52 -27.62 -11.91
CA SER A 786 17.39 -28.73 -12.35
C SER A 786 18.63 -28.90 -11.47
N SER A 787 19.26 -30.06 -11.53
CA SER A 787 20.62 -30.23 -11.01
C SER A 787 21.60 -29.29 -11.74
N GLY A 788 22.57 -28.74 -11.01
CA GLY A 788 23.56 -27.82 -11.57
C GLY A 788 24.55 -28.53 -12.54
N LYS A 789 24.75 -27.91 -13.68
CA LYS A 789 25.75 -28.35 -14.68
C LYS A 789 26.95 -27.42 -14.70
N THR A 790 28.11 -27.92 -14.36
CA THR A 790 29.39 -27.19 -14.48
C THR A 790 29.83 -27.10 -15.93
N THR A 791 30.55 -26.05 -16.26
CA THR A 791 31.09 -25.85 -17.62
C THR A 791 32.22 -26.82 -17.95
N GLU A 792 32.30 -27.20 -19.23
CA GLU A 792 33.34 -28.03 -19.81
C GLU A 792 34.10 -27.26 -20.91
N PRO A 793 35.32 -27.68 -21.27
CA PRO A 793 36.04 -27.13 -22.44
C PRO A 793 35.26 -27.35 -23.75
N LEU A 794 35.34 -26.43 -24.69
CA LEU A 794 34.61 -26.49 -25.96
C LEU A 794 35.27 -27.46 -26.95
N ILE A 795 34.57 -28.52 -27.38
CA ILE A 795 34.86 -29.24 -28.61
C ILE A 795 34.22 -28.46 -29.76
N VAL A 796 35.03 -27.89 -30.63
CA VAL A 796 34.50 -27.11 -31.77
C VAL A 796 33.97 -28.08 -32.82
N MET A 797 32.73 -27.86 -33.27
CA MET A 797 32.04 -28.63 -34.31
C MET A 797 31.81 -27.73 -35.52
N GLU A 798 32.42 -28.01 -36.63
CA GLU A 798 32.29 -27.28 -37.90
C GLU A 798 31.58 -28.17 -38.92
N ALA A 799 30.35 -27.85 -39.27
CA ALA A 799 29.59 -28.55 -40.31
C ALA A 799 29.91 -27.96 -41.69
N SER A 800 30.01 -28.83 -42.70
CA SER A 800 30.25 -28.40 -44.09
C SER A 800 29.01 -27.66 -44.69
N ALA A 801 27.83 -27.94 -44.15
CA ALA A 801 26.58 -27.20 -44.40
C ALA A 801 25.71 -27.29 -43.14
N LEU A 802 24.84 -26.30 -42.92
CA LEU A 802 23.90 -26.29 -41.81
C LEU A 802 22.52 -26.83 -42.19
N THR A 803 22.33 -27.15 -43.44
CA THR A 803 21.08 -27.68 -44.01
C THR A 803 21.36 -29.00 -44.69
N LEU A 804 20.59 -30.03 -44.38
CA LEU A 804 20.48 -31.29 -45.09
C LEU A 804 19.12 -31.39 -45.77
N ARG A 805 19.06 -32.16 -46.81
CA ARG A 805 17.79 -32.54 -47.45
C ARG A 805 17.67 -34.06 -47.41
N GLU A 806 16.47 -34.55 -47.16
CA GLU A 806 16.13 -35.95 -47.27
C GLU A 806 16.45 -36.47 -48.63
N GLY A 807 16.91 -37.71 -48.75
CA GLY A 807 17.40 -38.26 -50.03
C GLY A 807 18.62 -37.54 -50.59
N GLY A 808 19.11 -36.48 -49.99
CA GLY A 808 20.25 -35.68 -50.46
C GLY A 808 21.61 -36.17 -49.99
N PRO A 809 22.71 -35.47 -50.41
CA PRO A 809 24.07 -35.88 -50.04
C PRO A 809 24.34 -35.66 -48.54
N SER A 810 25.07 -36.59 -47.90
CA SER A 810 25.55 -36.45 -46.52
C SER A 810 26.45 -35.20 -46.38
N ILE A 811 26.34 -34.52 -45.24
CA ILE A 811 27.28 -33.48 -44.84
C ILE A 811 28.36 -34.03 -43.92
N THR A 812 29.47 -33.28 -43.80
CA THR A 812 30.60 -33.66 -42.94
C THR A 812 30.71 -32.70 -41.78
N ILE A 813 30.85 -33.20 -40.56
CA ILE A 813 31.16 -32.42 -39.37
C ILE A 813 32.59 -32.68 -38.98
N THR A 814 33.38 -31.62 -38.79
CA THR A 814 34.73 -31.64 -38.28
C THR A 814 34.73 -31.33 -36.79
N LEU A 815 35.15 -32.30 -35.95
CA LEU A 815 35.39 -32.08 -34.52
C LEU A 815 36.82 -31.61 -34.29
N LYS A 816 37.03 -30.56 -33.48
CA LYS A 816 38.33 -30.05 -33.06
C LYS A 816 38.51 -30.13 -31.56
N ARG A 817 39.68 -30.53 -31.07
CA ARG A 817 40.01 -30.62 -29.65
C ARG A 817 39.94 -29.29 -28.95
N PRO A 818 39.52 -29.22 -27.66
CA PRO A 818 39.39 -27.96 -26.94
C PRO A 818 40.72 -27.30 -26.61
N ASN A 819 41.83 -28.01 -26.34
CA ASN A 819 43.03 -27.42 -25.72
C ASN A 819 44.33 -27.80 -26.39
N GLY A 820 44.40 -28.20 -27.62
CA GLY A 820 45.65 -28.50 -28.34
C GLY A 820 46.57 -29.57 -27.76
N ASP A 821 46.24 -30.23 -26.63
CA ASP A 821 46.95 -31.41 -26.13
C ASP A 821 46.59 -32.61 -26.98
N VAL A 822 47.57 -33.02 -27.77
CA VAL A 822 47.41 -34.16 -28.70
C VAL A 822 48.10 -35.43 -28.21
N SER A 823 48.59 -35.47 -26.96
CA SER A 823 49.38 -36.57 -26.44
C SER A 823 48.59 -37.88 -26.30
N GLN A 824 47.28 -37.78 -26.04
CA GLN A 824 46.42 -38.94 -25.91
C GLN A 824 45.28 -38.91 -26.95
N PRO A 825 44.69 -40.04 -27.35
CA PRO A 825 43.48 -40.06 -28.15
C PRO A 825 42.32 -39.46 -27.35
N LEU A 826 41.40 -38.70 -28.01
CA LEU A 826 40.19 -38.21 -27.42
C LEU A 826 38.97 -38.93 -28.01
N MET A 827 38.34 -39.79 -27.21
CA MET A 827 37.11 -40.48 -27.60
C MET A 827 35.92 -39.60 -27.27
N VAL A 828 35.05 -39.38 -28.24
CA VAL A 828 33.87 -38.52 -28.17
C VAL A 828 32.64 -39.33 -28.52
N LYS A 829 31.67 -39.37 -27.63
CA LYS A 829 30.34 -39.93 -27.85
C LYS A 829 29.51 -38.89 -28.62
N LEU A 830 28.77 -39.36 -29.63
CA LEU A 830 27.86 -38.52 -30.42
C LEU A 830 26.42 -38.94 -30.15
N THR A 831 25.55 -37.94 -29.98
CA THR A 831 24.11 -38.16 -29.89
C THR A 831 23.41 -37.09 -30.72
N ASN A 832 22.26 -37.41 -31.31
CA ASN A 832 21.38 -36.45 -31.99
C ASN A 832 20.06 -36.30 -31.22
N SER A 833 19.39 -35.20 -31.41
CA SER A 833 18.08 -34.94 -30.80
C SER A 833 16.95 -35.72 -31.44
N ASP A 834 17.12 -36.16 -32.70
CA ASP A 834 16.10 -36.89 -33.45
C ASP A 834 16.76 -37.95 -34.36
N SER A 835 16.68 -39.18 -33.94
CA SER A 835 17.24 -40.30 -34.67
C SER A 835 16.33 -40.77 -35.80
N SER A 836 15.12 -40.29 -35.95
CA SER A 836 14.26 -40.48 -37.12
C SER A 836 14.68 -39.62 -38.29
N GLN A 837 15.27 -38.50 -38.05
CA GLN A 837 15.63 -37.48 -39.05
C GLN A 837 17.05 -37.61 -39.58
N VAL A 838 18.00 -38.00 -38.74
CA VAL A 838 19.42 -38.11 -39.18
C VAL A 838 20.12 -39.34 -38.62
N THR A 839 20.99 -39.86 -39.42
CA THR A 839 21.94 -40.94 -39.03
C THR A 839 23.33 -40.35 -38.78
N ILE A 840 23.89 -40.64 -37.58
CA ILE A 840 25.26 -40.31 -37.17
C ILE A 840 25.95 -41.52 -36.55
N PRO A 841 27.30 -41.60 -36.53
CA PRO A 841 27.98 -42.62 -35.72
C PRO A 841 27.74 -42.42 -34.22
N SER A 842 27.75 -43.48 -33.42
CA SER A 842 27.59 -43.43 -31.97
C SER A 842 28.77 -42.76 -31.24
N ASP A 843 29.93 -42.83 -31.82
CA ASP A 843 31.18 -42.31 -31.26
C ASP A 843 32.23 -42.04 -32.37
N ILE A 844 33.21 -41.19 -32.02
CA ILE A 844 34.35 -40.91 -32.88
C ILE A 844 35.61 -40.69 -32.01
N THR A 845 36.76 -41.09 -32.49
CA THR A 845 38.01 -40.84 -31.80
C THR A 845 38.85 -39.87 -32.59
N ILE A 846 39.34 -38.78 -31.95
CA ILE A 846 40.43 -37.97 -32.45
C ILE A 846 41.74 -38.62 -32.05
N PRO A 847 42.53 -39.19 -32.99
CA PRO A 847 43.73 -39.94 -32.65
C PRO A 847 44.79 -39.11 -31.92
N SER A 848 45.70 -39.77 -31.22
CA SER A 848 46.91 -39.15 -30.69
C SER A 848 47.71 -38.50 -31.83
N GLY A 849 48.22 -37.31 -31.61
CA GLY A 849 48.93 -36.53 -32.63
C GLY A 849 48.05 -35.70 -33.57
N GLN A 850 46.73 -35.89 -33.56
CA GLN A 850 45.77 -35.17 -34.39
C GLN A 850 44.97 -34.14 -33.57
N THR A 851 44.66 -32.99 -34.21
CA THR A 851 43.85 -31.94 -33.62
C THR A 851 42.34 -32.03 -33.94
N SER A 852 41.97 -32.88 -34.92
CA SER A 852 40.60 -33.02 -35.40
C SER A 852 40.29 -34.43 -35.95
N ALA A 853 39.02 -34.77 -36.03
CA ALA A 853 38.46 -35.91 -36.77
C ALA A 853 37.14 -35.49 -37.44
N GLN A 854 36.70 -36.26 -38.43
CA GLN A 854 35.50 -35.99 -39.21
C GLN A 854 34.53 -37.15 -39.20
N PHE A 855 33.25 -36.88 -39.22
CA PHE A 855 32.18 -37.85 -39.40
C PHE A 855 31.09 -37.29 -40.34
N SER A 856 30.34 -38.21 -40.94
CA SER A 856 29.24 -37.89 -41.84
C SER A 856 27.90 -37.87 -41.09
N VAL A 857 27.03 -36.96 -41.49
CA VAL A 857 25.62 -36.87 -41.09
C VAL A 857 24.79 -37.03 -42.35
N THR A 858 23.83 -37.93 -42.33
CA THR A 858 22.93 -38.22 -43.47
C THR A 858 21.52 -38.04 -43.00
N ALA A 859 20.71 -37.29 -43.73
CA ALA A 859 19.28 -37.22 -43.49
C ALA A 859 18.64 -38.57 -43.86
N ILE A 860 17.69 -38.98 -43.07
CA ILE A 860 16.88 -40.18 -43.34
C ILE A 860 15.76 -39.73 -44.23
N ASP A 861 15.53 -40.49 -45.29
CA ASP A 861 14.52 -40.28 -46.32
C ASP A 861 13.33 -41.19 -45.99
N ASP A 862 12.14 -40.63 -45.86
CA ASP A 862 10.91 -41.37 -45.66
C ASP A 862 9.82 -40.83 -46.67
N GLU A 863 8.62 -41.23 -46.57
CA GLU A 863 7.54 -40.85 -47.51
C GLU A 863 6.51 -39.93 -46.86
N LEU A 864 6.92 -39.22 -45.77
CA LEU A 864 6.03 -38.39 -44.97
C LEU A 864 6.42 -36.92 -45.07
N PHE A 865 5.57 -36.11 -45.67
CA PHE A 865 5.80 -34.64 -45.65
C PHE A 865 5.91 -34.10 -44.25
N GLU A 866 7.03 -33.50 -43.93
CA GLU A 866 7.31 -32.83 -42.66
C GLU A 866 7.76 -31.38 -42.86
N PRO A 867 7.39 -30.44 -41.96
CA PRO A 867 7.99 -29.09 -41.98
C PRO A 867 9.49 -29.21 -41.65
N PRO A 868 10.32 -28.21 -42.05
CA PRO A 868 11.75 -28.22 -41.72
C PRO A 868 12.04 -28.54 -40.28
N VAL A 869 12.79 -29.61 -39.98
CA VAL A 869 13.08 -30.09 -38.63
C VAL A 869 14.47 -29.64 -38.20
N LEU A 870 14.56 -29.11 -36.98
CA LEU A 870 15.83 -28.69 -36.36
C LEU A 870 16.39 -29.86 -35.56
N VAL A 871 17.55 -30.39 -35.98
CA VAL A 871 18.25 -31.48 -35.30
C VAL A 871 19.53 -30.96 -34.64
N TRP A 872 19.70 -31.31 -33.37
CA TRP A 872 20.91 -31.03 -32.62
C TRP A 872 21.83 -32.24 -32.63
N ILE A 873 23.12 -31.99 -32.82
CA ILE A 873 24.15 -33.03 -32.65
C ILE A 873 25.04 -32.61 -31.48
N LEU A 874 25.09 -33.46 -30.46
CA LEU A 874 25.89 -33.27 -29.27
C LEU A 874 27.13 -34.21 -29.35
N ALA A 875 28.30 -33.61 -29.06
CA ALA A 875 29.57 -34.31 -28.95
C ALA A 875 30.09 -34.19 -27.51
N GLN A 876 30.29 -35.29 -26.81
CA GLN A 876 30.76 -35.31 -25.44
C GLN A 876 31.93 -36.26 -25.25
N SER A 877 33.01 -35.77 -24.64
CA SER A 877 34.12 -36.61 -24.28
C SER A 877 33.71 -37.73 -23.33
N THR A 878 34.15 -38.96 -23.59
CA THR A 878 33.93 -40.11 -22.68
C THR A 878 34.70 -39.96 -21.37
N SER A 879 35.70 -39.08 -21.32
CA SER A 879 36.44 -38.74 -20.09
C SER A 879 35.95 -37.42 -19.53
N PRO A 880 35.49 -37.37 -18.26
CA PRO A 880 34.98 -36.16 -17.65
C PRO A 880 35.98 -35.00 -17.71
N GLY A 881 35.49 -33.80 -18.03
CA GLY A 881 36.27 -32.56 -18.06
C GLY A 881 37.17 -32.36 -19.28
N LEU A 882 37.14 -33.25 -20.28
CA LEU A 882 37.94 -33.11 -21.52
C LEU A 882 37.18 -32.40 -22.66
N GLY A 883 35.93 -32.06 -22.49
CA GLY A 883 35.17 -31.15 -23.35
C GLY A 883 33.91 -31.72 -23.96
N SER A 884 33.10 -30.83 -24.42
CA SER A 884 31.82 -31.09 -25.10
C SER A 884 31.59 -30.04 -26.20
N GLY A 885 30.71 -30.32 -27.15
CA GLY A 885 30.32 -29.44 -28.23
C GLY A 885 28.91 -29.73 -28.76
N VAL A 886 28.26 -28.76 -29.35
CA VAL A 886 26.95 -28.94 -29.99
C VAL A 886 26.90 -28.14 -31.30
N THR A 887 26.20 -28.71 -32.29
CA THR A 887 25.83 -27.97 -33.52
C THR A 887 24.40 -28.27 -33.90
N GLN A 888 23.76 -27.32 -34.57
CA GLN A 888 22.38 -27.43 -35.05
C GLN A 888 22.39 -27.58 -36.57
N LEU A 889 21.53 -28.45 -37.05
CA LEU A 889 21.29 -28.67 -38.45
C LEU A 889 19.79 -28.55 -38.74
N THR A 890 19.45 -28.12 -39.95
CA THR A 890 18.06 -28.13 -40.45
C THR A 890 17.91 -29.25 -41.45
N VAL A 891 17.00 -30.16 -41.23
CA VAL A 891 16.61 -31.17 -42.20
C VAL A 891 15.41 -30.60 -42.98
N LEU A 892 15.54 -30.58 -44.31
CA LEU A 892 14.50 -30.19 -45.22
C LEU A 892 13.92 -31.44 -45.86
N ASP A 893 12.64 -31.56 -45.79
CA ASP A 893 11.86 -32.56 -46.42
C ASP A 893 11.96 -32.48 -47.98
N ASN A 894 11.95 -33.61 -48.65
CA ASN A 894 11.86 -33.70 -50.09
C ASN A 894 10.47 -34.14 -50.61
N ASP A 895 9.55 -34.41 -49.71
CA ASP A 895 8.23 -34.89 -49.99
C ASP A 895 7.20 -33.74 -50.15
N SER A 896 6.15 -34.01 -50.87
CA SER A 896 5.06 -33.04 -51.10
C SER A 896 3.87 -33.35 -50.20
N GLN A 897 3.35 -32.31 -49.55
CA GLN A 897 2.12 -32.45 -48.77
C GLN A 897 0.88 -32.77 -49.62
N TRP A 898 0.98 -32.68 -50.97
CA TRP A 898 -0.08 -32.84 -51.93
C TRP A 898 0.06 -34.12 -52.79
N HIS A 899 1.13 -34.90 -52.66
CA HIS A 899 1.38 -36.13 -53.33
C HIS A 899 1.28 -37.33 -52.37
N ASN A 900 0.66 -38.42 -52.82
CA ASN A 900 0.56 -39.66 -52.05
C ASN A 900 1.64 -40.62 -52.53
N TYR A 901 2.78 -40.61 -51.83
CA TYR A 901 3.95 -41.44 -52.20
C TYR A 901 3.68 -42.94 -52.07
N ALA A 902 2.84 -43.37 -51.12
CA ALA A 902 2.47 -44.79 -50.99
C ALA A 902 1.55 -45.27 -52.08
N MET A 903 0.64 -44.42 -52.54
CA MET A 903 -0.32 -44.70 -53.63
C MET A 903 -0.56 -43.48 -54.51
N PRO A 904 0.34 -43.14 -55.43
CA PRO A 904 0.34 -41.87 -56.16
C PRO A 904 -0.97 -41.46 -56.85
N PHE A 905 -1.86 -42.38 -57.07
CA PHE A 905 -3.13 -42.22 -57.73
C PHE A 905 -4.38 -42.31 -56.82
N ASP A 906 -4.19 -42.57 -55.54
CA ASP A 906 -5.23 -42.53 -54.50
C ASP A 906 -5.26 -41.15 -53.92
N VAL A 907 -6.10 -40.30 -54.47
CA VAL A 907 -6.16 -38.84 -54.25
C VAL A 907 -6.95 -38.53 -52.98
N ASP A 908 -8.00 -39.29 -52.69
CA ASP A 908 -8.84 -39.05 -51.51
C ASP A 908 -8.45 -39.88 -50.28
N HIS A 909 -7.34 -40.66 -50.43
CA HIS A 909 -6.71 -41.48 -49.40
C HIS A 909 -7.66 -42.51 -48.78
N ASP A 910 -8.50 -43.12 -49.61
CA ASP A 910 -9.40 -44.20 -49.22
C ASP A 910 -8.81 -45.63 -49.41
N ASN A 911 -7.53 -45.71 -49.80
CA ASN A 911 -6.78 -46.93 -50.19
C ASN A 911 -7.32 -47.65 -51.43
N THR A 912 -8.09 -46.92 -52.27
CA THR A 912 -8.54 -47.47 -53.54
C THR A 912 -8.37 -46.44 -54.66
N ILE A 913 -7.84 -46.79 -55.78
CA ILE A 913 -7.72 -45.92 -56.94
C ILE A 913 -8.98 -46.08 -57.80
N SER A 914 -9.82 -45.06 -57.86
CA SER A 914 -11.16 -45.10 -58.41
C SER A 914 -11.48 -43.84 -59.25
N PRO A 915 -12.59 -43.81 -60.00
CA PRO A 915 -13.03 -42.57 -60.62
C PRO A 915 -13.32 -41.41 -59.66
N LEU A 916 -13.49 -41.67 -58.34
CA LEU A 916 -13.72 -40.63 -57.34
C LEU A 916 -12.46 -39.77 -57.12
N ASP A 917 -11.28 -40.37 -57.28
CA ASP A 917 -10.02 -39.67 -57.22
C ASP A 917 -9.92 -38.59 -58.32
N VAL A 918 -10.35 -38.92 -59.54
CA VAL A 918 -10.42 -37.99 -60.66
C VAL A 918 -11.38 -36.84 -60.35
N ILE A 919 -12.56 -37.14 -59.82
CA ILE A 919 -13.56 -36.12 -59.41
C ILE A 919 -13.01 -35.20 -58.32
N THR A 920 -12.22 -35.73 -57.43
CA THR A 920 -11.60 -34.95 -56.33
C THR A 920 -10.65 -33.87 -56.87
N ILE A 921 -9.79 -34.21 -57.86
CA ILE A 921 -8.91 -33.23 -58.51
C ILE A 921 -9.76 -32.23 -59.33
N ILE A 922 -10.76 -32.66 -60.03
CA ILE A 922 -11.65 -31.78 -60.84
C ILE A 922 -12.39 -30.80 -59.94
N ASN A 923 -12.92 -31.23 -58.80
CA ASN A 923 -13.59 -30.37 -57.86
C ASN A 923 -12.65 -29.34 -57.25
N PHE A 924 -11.40 -29.69 -56.98
CA PHE A 924 -10.40 -28.74 -56.54
C PHE A 924 -10.09 -27.70 -57.60
N LEU A 925 -9.87 -28.10 -58.85
CA LEU A 925 -9.65 -27.18 -59.97
C LEU A 925 -10.84 -26.20 -60.20
N ASN A 926 -12.07 -26.71 -60.07
CA ASN A 926 -13.29 -25.92 -60.24
C ASN A 926 -13.59 -24.95 -59.07
N SER A 927 -12.97 -25.12 -57.90
CA SER A 927 -13.18 -24.28 -56.75
C SER A 927 -12.45 -22.94 -56.82
N ASN A 928 -11.80 -22.58 -57.92
CA ASN A 928 -10.97 -21.37 -58.09
C ASN A 928 -9.86 -21.20 -57.05
N GLN A 929 -9.34 -22.28 -56.53
CA GLN A 929 -8.19 -22.26 -55.63
C GLN A 929 -6.88 -22.00 -56.41
N ASN A 930 -5.88 -21.48 -55.78
CA ASN A 930 -4.58 -21.21 -56.36
C ASN A 930 -3.99 -22.55 -56.89
N PRO A 931 -3.64 -22.68 -58.15
CA PRO A 931 -3.08 -23.92 -58.72
C PRO A 931 -1.64 -24.19 -58.22
N ASN A 932 -0.98 -23.18 -57.65
CA ASN A 932 0.36 -23.33 -57.05
C ASN A 932 0.22 -23.82 -55.59
N LEU A 933 0.58 -25.06 -55.37
CA LEU A 933 0.40 -25.74 -54.11
C LEU A 933 1.43 -25.36 -53.04
N ILE A 934 2.50 -24.68 -53.41
CA ILE A 934 3.54 -24.20 -52.46
C ILE A 934 2.97 -23.22 -51.42
N GLU A 935 1.98 -22.43 -51.82
CA GLU A 935 1.38 -21.38 -50.96
C GLU A 935 0.04 -21.77 -50.33
N VAL A 936 -0.44 -22.99 -50.56
CA VAL A 936 -1.73 -23.48 -50.07
C VAL A 936 -1.57 -24.56 -49.05
N THR A 937 -2.24 -24.43 -47.89
CA THR A 937 -2.28 -25.48 -46.90
C THR A 937 -3.23 -26.59 -47.26
N ALA A 938 -2.82 -27.85 -47.15
CA ALA A 938 -3.65 -29.01 -47.45
C ALA A 938 -4.93 -29.05 -46.56
N PRO A 939 -6.09 -29.40 -47.11
CA PRO A 939 -7.35 -29.47 -46.35
C PRO A 939 -7.35 -30.66 -45.35
N THR A 940 -8.25 -30.61 -44.38
CA THR A 940 -8.53 -31.71 -43.46
C THR A 940 -9.96 -32.22 -43.69
N PRO A 941 -10.22 -33.50 -44.13
CA PRO A 941 -9.22 -34.56 -44.37
C PRO A 941 -8.30 -34.24 -45.54
N ARG A 942 -7.10 -34.83 -45.53
CA ARG A 942 -6.05 -34.59 -46.51
C ARG A 942 -6.49 -35.18 -47.89
N ILE A 943 -6.23 -34.43 -48.97
CA ILE A 943 -6.37 -34.89 -50.33
C ILE A 943 -5.05 -34.70 -51.08
N TYR A 944 -4.68 -35.65 -51.95
CA TYR A 944 -3.41 -35.72 -52.67
C TYR A 944 -3.60 -35.46 -54.14
N ILE A 945 -3.73 -34.21 -54.52
CA ILE A 945 -4.17 -33.79 -55.87
C ILE A 945 -3.04 -33.49 -56.85
N ASP A 946 -1.79 -33.49 -56.40
CA ASP A 946 -0.58 -33.32 -57.20
C ASP A 946 -0.07 -34.71 -57.60
N VAL A 947 -0.59 -35.23 -58.69
CA VAL A 947 -0.36 -36.64 -59.07
C VAL A 947 1.00 -36.85 -59.75
N ASP A 948 1.56 -35.79 -60.35
CA ASP A 948 2.86 -35.88 -61.05
C ASP A 948 4.02 -35.19 -60.28
N GLU A 949 3.71 -34.71 -59.05
CA GLU A 949 4.70 -34.14 -58.11
C GLU A 949 5.38 -32.84 -58.63
N ASP A 950 4.67 -32.07 -59.50
CA ASP A 950 5.24 -30.82 -60.04
C ASP A 950 4.95 -29.57 -59.18
N GLN A 951 4.27 -29.74 -58.05
CA GLN A 951 3.84 -28.74 -57.10
C GLN A 951 2.72 -27.81 -57.64
N PHE A 952 2.07 -28.19 -58.68
CA PHE A 952 0.92 -27.54 -59.25
C PHE A 952 -0.22 -28.54 -59.46
N VAL A 953 -1.43 -28.17 -59.12
CA VAL A 953 -2.59 -28.95 -59.55
C VAL A 953 -3.09 -28.41 -60.89
N SER A 954 -3.14 -29.25 -61.87
CA SER A 954 -3.44 -28.89 -63.24
C SER A 954 -4.37 -29.93 -63.91
N PRO A 955 -4.95 -29.64 -65.07
CA PRO A 955 -5.63 -30.65 -65.87
C PRO A 955 -4.76 -31.84 -66.26
N LEU A 956 -3.41 -31.74 -66.10
CA LEU A 956 -2.49 -32.82 -66.41
C LEU A 956 -2.62 -33.93 -65.37
N ASP A 957 -2.75 -33.58 -64.09
CA ASP A 957 -2.97 -34.51 -62.96
C ASP A 957 -4.22 -35.39 -63.25
N VAL A 958 -5.29 -34.76 -63.70
CA VAL A 958 -6.54 -35.40 -64.07
C VAL A 958 -6.29 -36.40 -65.23
N ILE A 959 -5.54 -35.95 -66.26
CA ILE A 959 -5.28 -36.76 -67.47
C ILE A 959 -4.38 -37.97 -67.09
N ILE A 960 -3.38 -37.76 -66.25
CA ILE A 960 -2.48 -38.85 -65.80
C ILE A 960 -3.29 -39.91 -65.08
N LEU A 961 -4.14 -39.54 -64.16
CA LEU A 961 -4.98 -40.41 -63.37
C LEU A 961 -6.02 -41.13 -64.21
N ILE A 962 -6.67 -40.46 -65.17
CA ILE A 962 -7.59 -41.06 -66.13
C ILE A 962 -6.84 -42.12 -66.96
N ASN A 963 -5.66 -41.79 -67.49
CA ASN A 963 -4.87 -42.72 -68.29
C ASN A 963 -4.45 -43.95 -67.46
N TYR A 964 -4.13 -43.81 -66.15
CA TYR A 964 -3.85 -44.91 -65.27
C TYR A 964 -5.07 -45.81 -65.09
N LEU A 965 -6.25 -45.28 -64.84
CA LEU A 965 -7.50 -46.01 -64.66
C LEU A 965 -7.89 -46.74 -65.95
N ASN A 966 -7.75 -46.09 -67.10
CA ASN A 966 -8.05 -46.72 -68.44
C ASN A 966 -7.08 -47.88 -68.82
N LYS A 967 -5.84 -47.78 -68.37
CA LYS A 967 -4.82 -48.82 -68.57
C LYS A 967 -5.03 -50.02 -67.70
N ASN A 968 -5.57 -49.86 -66.50
CA ASN A 968 -5.72 -50.91 -65.51
C ASN A 968 -7.16 -51.45 -65.41
N SER A 969 -8.13 -50.88 -66.07
CA SER A 969 -9.50 -51.41 -66.19
C SER A 969 -9.50 -52.55 -67.21
N ASN A 970 -9.52 -53.82 -66.75
CA ASN A 970 -9.83 -54.92 -67.59
C ASN A 970 -11.31 -54.85 -68.10
N SER A 971 -11.49 -54.48 -69.38
CA SER A 971 -12.64 -54.64 -70.20
C SER A 971 -14.02 -54.88 -69.53
N GLU A 972 -14.80 -53.82 -69.28
CA GLU A 972 -16.28 -53.76 -69.38
C GLU A 972 -16.86 -52.41 -68.97
N GLY A 973 -16.10 -51.35 -69.10
CA GLY A 973 -16.53 -50.08 -68.59
C GLY A 973 -16.43 -48.79 -69.42
N GLU A 974 -16.35 -48.91 -70.79
CA GLU A 974 -16.21 -47.78 -71.70
C GLU A 974 -17.44 -46.80 -71.74
N GLY A 975 -18.57 -47.16 -71.09
CA GLY A 975 -19.73 -46.31 -71.02
C GLY A 975 -19.91 -45.38 -69.86
N ILE A 976 -19.28 -45.69 -68.74
CA ILE A 976 -19.53 -45.03 -67.47
C ILE A 976 -18.74 -43.71 -67.29
N LEU A 977 -17.52 -43.67 -67.84
CA LEU A 977 -16.69 -42.45 -67.74
C LEU A 977 -17.17 -41.31 -68.68
N GLN A 978 -17.82 -41.65 -69.82
CA GLN A 978 -18.30 -40.63 -70.69
C GLN A 978 -19.64 -40.04 -70.20
N ASP A 979 -20.46 -40.81 -69.45
CA ASP A 979 -21.71 -40.34 -68.86
C ASP A 979 -21.44 -39.49 -67.60
N LEU A 980 -20.39 -39.84 -66.77
CA LEU A 980 -20.00 -39.05 -65.56
C LEU A 980 -19.41 -37.68 -65.91
N LEU A 981 -18.71 -37.59 -67.05
CA LEU A 981 -18.17 -36.30 -67.51
C LEU A 981 -19.27 -35.39 -68.08
N THR A 982 -20.43 -35.91 -68.48
CA THR A 982 -21.56 -35.13 -69.03
C THR A 982 -22.58 -34.75 -67.98
N GLU A 983 -22.68 -35.45 -66.84
CA GLU A 983 -23.59 -35.05 -65.70
C GLU A 983 -23.02 -34.10 -64.69
N SER A 984 -21.69 -34.00 -64.54
CA SER A 984 -21.06 -33.11 -63.55
C SER A 984 -20.66 -31.73 -64.09
N ILE A 985 -20.94 -31.40 -65.34
CA ILE A 985 -20.60 -30.14 -66.00
C ILE A 985 -21.85 -29.43 -66.50
N ASP A 986 -22.70 -28.98 -65.58
CA ASP A 986 -23.70 -27.95 -65.86
C ASP A 986 -23.05 -26.58 -65.56
N GLY A 987 -22.24 -26.09 -66.50
CA GLY A 987 -21.49 -24.84 -66.44
C GLY A 987 -20.35 -24.74 -67.48
N ALA A 988 -20.26 -25.66 -68.35
CA ALA A 988 -19.14 -25.79 -69.31
C ALA A 988 -19.44 -25.17 -70.69
N ASP A 989 -19.71 -23.87 -70.78
CA ASP A 989 -19.56 -23.14 -72.01
C ASP A 989 -18.12 -22.62 -72.31
N ASP A 990 -17.15 -22.82 -71.40
CA ASP A 990 -15.77 -22.33 -71.55
C ASP A 990 -14.73 -23.35 -71.97
N TRP A 991 -15.06 -24.65 -71.99
CA TRP A 991 -14.06 -25.71 -72.25
C TRP A 991 -14.00 -26.18 -73.73
N ALA A 992 -14.86 -25.65 -74.56
CA ALA A 992 -14.91 -25.99 -75.99
C ALA A 992 -13.93 -25.19 -76.88
N PHE A 993 -13.04 -24.36 -76.32
CA PHE A 993 -12.17 -23.47 -77.09
C PHE A 993 -10.65 -23.63 -76.80
N LEU A 994 -10.21 -24.75 -76.44
CA LEU A 994 -8.75 -25.05 -76.45
C LEU A 994 -8.45 -25.93 -77.67
N GLY A 995 -8.20 -25.25 -78.80
CA GLY A 995 -7.72 -25.93 -79.96
C GLY A 995 -6.29 -26.42 -79.88
N SER A 996 -5.88 -27.41 -80.59
CA SER A 996 -4.57 -28.02 -80.67
C SER A 996 -3.36 -27.06 -80.77
N GLU A 997 -3.56 -25.81 -81.08
CA GLU A 997 -2.51 -24.76 -81.13
C GLU A 997 -2.17 -24.18 -79.75
N GLU A 998 -3.08 -24.11 -78.80
CA GLU A 998 -2.79 -23.59 -77.46
C GLU A 998 -2.04 -24.58 -76.56
N ILE A 999 -2.26 -25.85 -76.75
CA ILE A 999 -1.50 -26.93 -76.13
C ILE A 999 -0.02 -26.90 -76.63
N GLU A 1000 0.26 -26.52 -77.83
CA GLU A 1000 1.63 -26.37 -78.36
C GLU A 1000 2.27 -25.04 -77.92
N ILE A 1001 1.47 -24.00 -77.67
CA ILE A 1001 2.00 -22.71 -77.12
C ILE A 1001 2.34 -22.91 -75.64
N TRP A 1002 1.57 -23.70 -74.90
CA TRP A 1002 1.85 -24.00 -73.53
C TRP A 1002 3.09 -24.92 -73.36
N LYS A 1003 3.27 -25.93 -74.18
CA LYS A 1003 4.51 -26.74 -74.21
C LYS A 1003 5.72 -25.90 -74.59
N ARG A 1004 5.58 -24.88 -75.45
CA ARG A 1004 6.70 -23.98 -75.78
C ARG A 1004 7.06 -22.99 -74.70
N ARG A 1005 6.10 -22.63 -73.81
CA ARG A 1005 6.38 -21.80 -72.62
C ARG A 1005 7.14 -22.53 -71.53
N GLN A 1006 6.88 -23.83 -71.34
CA GLN A 1006 7.64 -24.61 -70.38
C GLN A 1006 9.14 -24.83 -70.78
N ILE A 1007 9.40 -24.95 -72.05
CA ILE A 1007 10.81 -25.10 -72.55
C ILE A 1007 11.61 -23.81 -72.38
N PHE A 1008 10.96 -22.63 -72.22
CA PHE A 1008 11.63 -21.34 -71.93
C PHE A 1008 11.85 -21.08 -70.45
N ALA A 1009 11.07 -21.73 -69.59
CA ALA A 1009 11.21 -21.55 -68.14
C ALA A 1009 12.39 -22.38 -67.55
N THR A 1010 12.82 -23.40 -68.20
CA THR A 1010 13.94 -24.25 -67.78
C THR A 1010 15.32 -23.82 -68.30
N SER A 1011 15.42 -22.70 -69.06
CA SER A 1011 16.69 -22.21 -69.61
C SER A 1011 17.24 -20.90 -68.97
N THR A 1012 16.64 -20.38 -67.92
CA THR A 1012 17.04 -19.12 -67.30
C THR A 1012 17.40 -19.21 -65.79
N VAL A 1013 17.79 -20.35 -65.29
CA VAL A 1013 18.40 -20.49 -63.97
C VAL A 1013 19.78 -21.16 -64.10
N THR A 1014 20.72 -20.48 -64.76
CA THR A 1014 22.16 -20.62 -64.57
C THR A 1014 22.78 -19.26 -64.90
N SER A 1015 22.94 -18.39 -63.93
CA SER A 1015 24.00 -17.44 -63.71
C SER A 1015 23.44 -16.17 -63.02
N THR A 1016 23.60 -16.11 -61.74
CA THR A 1016 24.30 -15.15 -60.91
C THR A 1016 24.05 -15.46 -59.43
#